data_b844ebf525c8a14dcd92885be0e4e5ec
#
_entry.id   b844ebf525c8a14dcd92885be0e4e5ec
#
_cell.length_a   1.000
_cell.length_b   1.000
_cell.length_c   1.000
_cell.angle_alpha   90.00
_cell.angle_beta   90.00
_cell.angle_gamma   90.00
#
_symmetry.space_group_name_H-M   'P 1'
#
loop_
_entity.id
_entity.type
_entity.pdbx_description
1 polymer ?
#
loop_
_entity_poly.entity_id
_entity_poly.type
_entity_poly.pdbx_seq_one_letter_code
_entity_poly.pdbx_strand_id
1 'polypeptide(L)'
;MTGYTRLRIQFAGAIALAFVLTLGLTWGVFNHRSEREAYELIDQIFVDVRARVREVVDAKLIHQAMVLRDRLPELEALPEWKDPIAAIPVLRKLAGELNVDEVCVADADGVLTHSARREDIGLDFRKLGGQAEAFLALLKDRTELAQPLLRNALNGQRRKYVGVWLPRGGFVQVGCLEPTLLRISQSVVTGLTHHLHVGDEGRVVITTKSGRVISDALDGCHEGAQFEPPSGDCYWERREVEGFPTYVVIPKRAAASRRNVLVGFFSLLNGLALALVALFVAVIIWRFVRRQMLDQQEEERRRQAKDLEMAKTIQVSGLPNVFPPFPEELSFDIYAQMETAKLVGGDFYDFYFTGPSQVCFLVADVSGKGVPAALFMMRARALIKSAAQTGCPLAEVVESVNDALCEGNDANMFVTAWIGSLDVETGVVTFVNAGHNPPLLRSAGSAEYVRERSGLALGAMPGVKYQALELTLEPGSSLYLYTDGVTEQPDANGGLFGEDRLQRLAADETLTQKDLLSRVQAEVRRHGAEIEQADDCTQLEVRFRGRPMVESYDFKPTMEDLVVAKQNLDEVLADLPMREQMQLMVAADEIFSNIVSYSGATAWSLRVEKAFHPSTVRLVFIDDGKPFDPLQVRDPDTTLSVDERQPGGLGILIVKKTMSPVTYARKNGRNILTMGKTYDA
;
A
#
# COMPACT_ATOMS: atom_id res chain seq x y z
N MET A 1 -17.81 18.66 -12.34
CA MET A 1 -19.14 18.68 -13.02
C MET A 1 -19.22 19.58 -14.24
N THR A 2 -18.47 20.67 -14.38
CA THR A 2 -18.55 21.64 -15.49
C THR A 2 -17.92 21.18 -16.83
N GLY A 3 -16.97 20.28 -16.85
CA GLY A 3 -16.37 19.77 -18.10
C GLY A 3 -17.25 18.77 -18.87
N TYR A 4 -18.01 17.96 -18.15
CA TYR A 4 -18.86 16.91 -18.69
C TYR A 4 -20.10 17.45 -19.43
N THR A 5 -20.66 18.57 -18.93
CA THR A 5 -21.83 19.21 -19.56
C THR A 5 -21.44 19.83 -20.90
N ARG A 6 -20.24 20.42 -21.01
CA ARG A 6 -19.72 20.94 -22.29
C ARG A 6 -19.47 19.84 -23.33
N LEU A 7 -18.98 18.68 -22.91
CA LEU A 7 -18.75 17.53 -23.80
C LEU A 7 -20.09 16.97 -24.35
N ARG A 8 -21.14 16.94 -23.52
CA ARG A 8 -22.52 16.55 -23.93
C ARG A 8 -23.07 17.44 -25.03
N ILE A 9 -22.90 18.76 -24.90
CA ILE A 9 -23.38 19.73 -25.88
C ILE A 9 -22.58 19.61 -27.18
N GLN A 10 -21.30 19.40 -27.12
CA GLN A 10 -20.43 19.23 -28.28
C GLN A 10 -20.70 17.91 -29.02
N PHE A 11 -20.99 16.82 -28.31
CA PHE A 11 -21.32 15.51 -28.90
C PHE A 11 -22.68 15.54 -29.62
N ALA A 12 -23.71 16.09 -28.98
CA ALA A 12 -25.04 16.25 -29.58
C ALA A 12 -25.00 17.18 -30.78
N GLY A 13 -24.22 18.27 -30.72
CA GLY A 13 -24.05 19.21 -31.83
C GLY A 13 -23.32 18.61 -33.04
N ALA A 14 -22.26 17.82 -32.82
CA ALA A 14 -21.49 17.17 -33.89
C ALA A 14 -22.28 16.06 -34.59
N ILE A 15 -23.06 15.26 -33.85
CA ILE A 15 -23.95 14.23 -34.41
C ILE A 15 -25.12 14.86 -35.16
N ALA A 16 -25.73 15.92 -34.61
CA ALA A 16 -26.78 16.66 -35.30
C ALA A 16 -26.27 17.27 -36.60
N LEU A 17 -25.05 17.80 -36.60
CA LEU A 17 -24.40 18.35 -37.78
C LEU A 17 -24.12 17.26 -38.84
N ALA A 18 -23.54 16.12 -38.44
CA ALA A 18 -23.30 14.98 -39.35
C ALA A 18 -24.57 14.40 -39.93
N PHE A 19 -25.67 14.41 -39.17
CA PHE A 19 -27.02 13.97 -39.61
C PHE A 19 -27.63 14.91 -40.66
N VAL A 20 -27.61 16.21 -40.42
CA VAL A 20 -28.05 17.23 -41.39
C VAL A 20 -27.31 17.09 -42.73
N LEU A 21 -26.03 16.73 -42.66
CA LEU A 21 -25.16 16.62 -43.82
C LEU A 21 -25.32 15.31 -44.60
N THR A 22 -25.59 14.19 -43.92
CA THR A 22 -25.97 12.93 -44.59
C THR A 22 -27.31 13.03 -45.26
N LEU A 23 -28.28 13.74 -44.66
CA LEU A 23 -29.52 14.08 -45.29
C LEU A 23 -29.35 14.98 -46.52
N GLY A 24 -28.39 15.96 -46.46
CA GLY A 24 -28.03 16.79 -47.60
C GLY A 24 -27.44 16.00 -48.78
N LEU A 25 -26.59 14.99 -48.50
CA LEU A 25 -26.02 14.08 -49.51
C LEU A 25 -27.07 13.23 -50.19
N THR A 26 -28.03 12.69 -49.43
CA THR A 26 -29.16 11.95 -49.97
C THR A 26 -30.07 12.85 -50.86
N TRP A 27 -30.16 14.11 -50.49
CA TRP A 27 -30.95 15.10 -51.26
C TRP A 27 -30.29 15.48 -52.59
N GLY A 28 -28.95 15.52 -52.68
CA GLY A 28 -28.19 15.75 -53.94
C GLY A 28 -28.43 14.69 -55.01
N VAL A 29 -28.85 13.48 -54.62
CA VAL A 29 -29.20 12.38 -55.53
C VAL A 29 -30.64 12.57 -56.11
N PHE A 30 -31.41 13.53 -55.49
CA PHE A 30 -32.80 13.82 -55.85
C PHE A 30 -32.92 14.62 -57.14
N ASN A 31 -32.37 14.08 -58.20
CA ASN A 31 -32.25 14.85 -59.44
C ASN A 31 -33.11 14.34 -60.61
N HIS A 32 -33.97 13.39 -60.40
CA HIS A 32 -34.83 12.85 -61.45
C HIS A 32 -36.33 12.96 -61.15
N ARG A 33 -37.08 13.24 -62.19
CA ARG A 33 -38.47 13.71 -62.28
C ARG A 33 -39.54 12.66 -61.95
N SER A 34 -39.30 11.59 -61.22
CA SER A 34 -40.33 10.60 -60.96
C SER A 34 -40.83 10.63 -59.50
N GLU A 35 -42.11 10.46 -59.33
CA GLU A 35 -42.78 10.33 -58.03
C GLU A 35 -42.20 9.18 -57.22
N ARG A 36 -41.75 8.14 -57.92
CA ARG A 36 -41.10 6.95 -57.31
C ARG A 36 -39.79 7.29 -56.63
N GLU A 37 -38.97 8.15 -57.22
CA GLU A 37 -37.72 8.59 -56.64
C GLU A 37 -37.89 9.48 -55.41
N ALA A 38 -39.00 10.29 -55.38
CA ALA A 38 -39.37 11.06 -54.20
C ALA A 38 -39.71 10.14 -53.02
N TYR A 39 -40.46 9.07 -53.28
CA TYR A 39 -40.80 8.08 -52.23
C TYR A 39 -39.62 7.23 -51.84
N GLU A 40 -38.72 6.89 -52.75
CA GLU A 40 -37.45 6.21 -52.41
C GLU A 40 -36.59 7.09 -51.49
N LEU A 41 -36.52 8.39 -51.72
CA LEU A 41 -35.86 9.35 -50.86
C LEU A 41 -36.55 9.45 -49.48
N ILE A 42 -37.87 9.51 -49.44
CA ILE A 42 -38.65 9.47 -48.21
C ILE A 42 -38.32 8.21 -47.42
N ASP A 43 -38.25 7.04 -48.09
CA ASP A 43 -37.84 5.76 -47.48
C ASP A 43 -36.49 5.84 -46.83
N GLN A 44 -35.52 6.38 -47.55
CA GLN A 44 -34.15 6.50 -47.06
C GLN A 44 -34.05 7.44 -45.86
N ILE A 45 -34.76 8.57 -45.89
CA ILE A 45 -34.87 9.51 -44.77
C ILE A 45 -35.43 8.79 -43.53
N PHE A 46 -36.47 7.97 -43.66
CA PHE A 46 -36.99 7.19 -42.53
C PHE A 46 -36.00 6.19 -41.96
N VAL A 47 -35.25 5.52 -42.81
CA VAL A 47 -34.18 4.58 -42.39
C VAL A 47 -33.09 5.32 -41.63
N ASP A 48 -32.63 6.44 -42.19
CA ASP A 48 -31.58 7.26 -41.60
C ASP A 48 -32.00 7.88 -40.26
N VAL A 49 -33.25 8.44 -40.19
CA VAL A 49 -33.80 8.96 -38.94
C VAL A 49 -33.86 7.88 -37.87
N ARG A 50 -34.36 6.69 -38.21
CA ARG A 50 -34.45 5.56 -37.29
C ARG A 50 -33.09 5.12 -36.81
N ALA A 51 -32.11 4.98 -37.68
CA ALA A 51 -30.74 4.56 -37.36
C ALA A 51 -30.09 5.57 -36.43
N ARG A 52 -30.20 6.86 -36.73
CA ARG A 52 -29.62 7.96 -35.93
C ARG A 52 -30.26 8.09 -34.55
N VAL A 53 -31.58 8.01 -34.45
CA VAL A 53 -32.24 8.03 -33.14
C VAL A 53 -31.76 6.89 -32.26
N ARG A 54 -31.63 5.67 -32.83
CA ARG A 54 -31.11 4.51 -32.10
C ARG A 54 -29.69 4.70 -31.67
N GLU A 55 -28.78 5.14 -32.56
CA GLU A 55 -27.39 5.39 -32.27
C GLU A 55 -27.21 6.40 -31.11
N VAL A 56 -27.94 7.51 -31.12
CA VAL A 56 -27.88 8.53 -30.07
C VAL A 56 -28.47 8.04 -28.75
N VAL A 57 -29.53 7.24 -28.80
CA VAL A 57 -30.09 6.60 -27.58
C VAL A 57 -29.07 5.62 -26.99
N ASP A 58 -28.44 4.80 -27.83
CA ASP A 58 -27.42 3.84 -27.39
C ASP A 58 -26.20 4.55 -26.76
N ALA A 59 -25.69 5.58 -27.44
CA ALA A 59 -24.60 6.40 -26.94
C ALA A 59 -24.93 7.07 -25.59
N LYS A 60 -26.17 7.56 -25.44
CA LYS A 60 -26.66 8.17 -24.19
C LYS A 60 -26.70 7.15 -23.04
N LEU A 61 -27.14 5.93 -23.30
CA LEU A 61 -27.20 4.86 -22.31
C LEU A 61 -25.79 4.34 -21.97
N ILE A 62 -24.92 4.18 -22.97
CA ILE A 62 -23.49 3.85 -22.75
C ILE A 62 -22.84 4.90 -21.85
N HIS A 63 -23.08 6.17 -22.14
CA HIS A 63 -22.56 7.26 -21.29
C HIS A 63 -23.07 7.16 -19.85
N GLN A 64 -24.33 6.82 -19.62
CA GLN A 64 -24.86 6.62 -18.27
C GLN A 64 -24.21 5.44 -17.55
N ALA A 65 -23.93 4.35 -18.28
CA ALA A 65 -23.16 3.22 -17.74
C ALA A 65 -21.71 3.61 -17.42
N MET A 66 -21.08 4.47 -18.23
CA MET A 66 -19.75 5.02 -17.94
C MET A 66 -19.75 5.90 -16.69
N VAL A 67 -20.75 6.76 -16.52
CA VAL A 67 -20.91 7.58 -15.31
C VAL A 67 -21.07 6.69 -14.08
N LEU A 68 -21.83 5.61 -14.19
CA LEU A 68 -21.94 4.61 -13.11
C LEU A 68 -20.57 4.00 -12.78
N ARG A 69 -19.81 3.58 -13.79
CA ARG A 69 -18.46 3.05 -13.64
C ARG A 69 -17.53 4.02 -12.91
N ASP A 70 -17.54 5.27 -13.35
CA ASP A 70 -16.62 6.30 -12.85
C ASP A 70 -16.96 6.73 -11.40
N ARG A 71 -18.22 6.57 -10.99
CA ARG A 71 -18.67 6.81 -9.60
C ARG A 71 -18.54 5.60 -8.68
N LEU A 72 -18.18 4.45 -9.22
CA LEU A 72 -18.11 3.21 -8.46
C LEU A 72 -17.13 3.28 -7.25
N PRO A 73 -15.93 3.88 -7.35
CA PRO A 73 -15.03 4.02 -6.20
C PRO A 73 -15.64 4.83 -5.05
N GLU A 74 -16.47 5.84 -5.36
CA GLU A 74 -17.16 6.64 -4.34
C GLU A 74 -18.26 5.83 -3.65
N LEU A 75 -18.96 5.01 -4.42
CA LEU A 75 -20.01 4.13 -3.90
C LEU A 75 -19.42 3.04 -3.00
N GLU A 76 -18.30 2.47 -3.38
CA GLU A 76 -17.58 1.43 -2.62
C GLU A 76 -17.02 1.93 -1.29
N ALA A 77 -16.78 3.23 -1.17
CA ALA A 77 -16.37 3.85 0.09
C ALA A 77 -17.53 4.00 1.08
N LEU A 78 -18.77 3.85 0.65
CA LEU A 78 -19.94 3.97 1.52
C LEU A 78 -20.07 2.76 2.45
N PRO A 79 -20.42 2.95 3.71
CA PRO A 79 -20.65 1.84 4.66
C PRO A 79 -21.69 0.83 4.16
N GLU A 80 -22.75 1.32 3.50
CA GLU A 80 -23.85 0.53 2.95
C GLU A 80 -23.41 -0.39 1.82
N TRP A 81 -22.31 -0.09 1.14
CA TRP A 81 -21.80 -0.89 0.02
C TRP A 81 -21.27 -2.26 0.46
N LYS A 82 -20.94 -2.43 1.74
CA LYS A 82 -20.46 -3.73 2.27
C LYS A 82 -21.55 -4.81 2.29
N ASP A 83 -22.80 -4.40 2.29
CA ASP A 83 -23.96 -5.29 2.20
C ASP A 83 -24.75 -4.97 0.92
N PRO A 84 -24.79 -5.90 -0.06
CA PRO A 84 -25.53 -5.70 -1.30
C PRO A 84 -27.00 -5.30 -1.11
N ILE A 85 -27.64 -5.74 -0.02
CA ILE A 85 -29.03 -5.40 0.29
C ILE A 85 -29.12 -3.97 0.83
N ALA A 86 -28.20 -3.57 1.68
CA ALA A 86 -28.13 -2.20 2.20
C ALA A 86 -27.79 -1.17 1.10
N ALA A 87 -27.10 -1.57 0.04
CA ALA A 87 -26.77 -0.73 -1.11
C ALA A 87 -27.97 -0.44 -2.06
N ILE A 88 -29.05 -1.21 -1.99
CA ILE A 88 -30.21 -1.06 -2.89
C ILE A 88 -30.79 0.36 -2.92
N PRO A 89 -31.03 1.05 -1.80
CA PRO A 89 -31.56 2.43 -1.81
C PRO A 89 -30.63 3.42 -2.51
N VAL A 90 -29.30 3.25 -2.31
CA VAL A 90 -28.26 4.08 -2.95
C VAL A 90 -28.29 3.89 -4.46
N LEU A 91 -28.35 2.64 -4.92
CA LEU A 91 -28.42 2.32 -6.35
C LEU A 91 -29.73 2.75 -7.00
N ARG A 92 -30.85 2.68 -6.28
CA ARG A 92 -32.14 3.20 -6.77
C ARG A 92 -32.12 4.73 -6.93
N LYS A 93 -31.51 5.44 -5.98
CA LYS A 93 -31.33 6.88 -6.09
C LYS A 93 -30.46 7.21 -7.31
N LEU A 94 -29.37 6.50 -7.47
CA LEU A 94 -28.47 6.68 -8.62
C LEU A 94 -29.15 6.36 -9.95
N ALA A 95 -29.96 5.30 -10.03
CA ALA A 95 -30.76 4.99 -11.21
C ALA A 95 -31.68 6.15 -11.59
N GLY A 96 -32.33 6.79 -10.59
CA GLY A 96 -33.13 8.01 -10.79
C GLY A 96 -32.27 9.19 -11.30
N GLU A 97 -31.11 9.44 -10.75
CA GLU A 97 -30.17 10.48 -11.18
C GLU A 97 -29.69 10.26 -12.63
N LEU A 98 -29.46 9.00 -13.01
CA LEU A 98 -29.07 8.59 -14.35
C LEU A 98 -30.28 8.51 -15.33
N ASN A 99 -31.50 8.70 -14.83
CA ASN A 99 -32.75 8.56 -15.61
C ASN A 99 -32.85 7.19 -16.32
N VAL A 100 -32.52 6.11 -15.59
CA VAL A 100 -32.66 4.72 -15.99
C VAL A 100 -33.50 3.98 -14.94
N ASP A 101 -34.01 2.79 -15.28
CA ASP A 101 -34.84 2.01 -14.34
C ASP A 101 -34.01 1.08 -13.47
N GLU A 102 -32.80 0.78 -13.91
CA GLU A 102 -31.98 -0.24 -13.27
C GLU A 102 -30.49 0.05 -13.42
N VAL A 103 -29.74 -0.17 -12.35
CA VAL A 103 -28.28 -0.14 -12.32
C VAL A 103 -27.77 -1.37 -11.61
N CYS A 104 -26.76 -2.03 -12.19
CA CYS A 104 -26.19 -3.26 -11.67
C CYS A 104 -24.66 -3.23 -11.78
N VAL A 105 -24.01 -3.99 -10.90
CA VAL A 105 -22.55 -4.21 -10.91
C VAL A 105 -22.29 -5.71 -10.85
N ALA A 106 -21.51 -6.21 -11.79
CA ALA A 106 -21.05 -7.58 -11.86
C ALA A 106 -19.56 -7.68 -11.54
N ASP A 107 -19.18 -8.76 -10.90
CA ASP A 107 -17.78 -9.08 -10.63
C ASP A 107 -17.05 -9.65 -11.87
N ALA A 108 -15.76 -9.99 -11.68
CA ALA A 108 -14.91 -10.56 -12.72
C ALA A 108 -15.38 -11.95 -13.21
N ASP A 109 -16.21 -12.63 -12.43
CA ASP A 109 -16.83 -13.91 -12.78
C ASP A 109 -18.17 -13.75 -13.51
N GLY A 110 -18.67 -12.52 -13.65
CA GLY A 110 -19.96 -12.24 -14.29
C GLY A 110 -21.15 -12.51 -13.38
N VAL A 111 -20.98 -12.43 -12.06
CA VAL A 111 -22.05 -12.54 -11.07
C VAL A 111 -22.45 -11.14 -10.63
N LEU A 112 -23.74 -10.83 -10.62
CA LEU A 112 -24.25 -9.55 -10.13
C LEU A 112 -24.07 -9.45 -8.61
N THR A 113 -23.12 -8.64 -8.20
CA THR A 113 -22.82 -8.39 -6.79
C THR A 113 -23.73 -7.34 -6.18
N HIS A 114 -24.09 -6.31 -6.96
CA HIS A 114 -24.95 -5.20 -6.56
C HIS A 114 -25.97 -4.87 -7.64
N SER A 115 -27.21 -4.60 -7.23
CA SER A 115 -28.29 -4.18 -8.13
C SER A 115 -29.26 -3.25 -7.39
N ALA A 116 -29.91 -2.35 -8.14
CA ALA A 116 -31.04 -1.58 -7.66
C ALA A 116 -32.26 -2.47 -7.29
N ARG A 117 -32.23 -3.74 -7.67
CA ARG A 117 -33.29 -4.74 -7.43
C ARG A 117 -32.73 -5.92 -6.66
N ARG A 118 -33.44 -6.34 -5.61
CA ARG A 118 -33.02 -7.43 -4.73
C ARG A 118 -32.93 -8.78 -5.46
N GLU A 119 -33.86 -9.02 -6.36
CA GLU A 119 -33.99 -10.28 -7.12
C GLU A 119 -32.83 -10.53 -8.09
N ASP A 120 -32.09 -9.50 -8.48
CA ASP A 120 -30.99 -9.62 -9.43
C ASP A 120 -29.64 -9.92 -8.75
N ILE A 121 -29.54 -9.67 -7.44
CA ILE A 121 -28.30 -9.90 -6.69
C ILE A 121 -27.99 -11.41 -6.63
N GLY A 122 -26.78 -11.77 -7.04
CA GLY A 122 -26.33 -13.17 -7.11
C GLY A 122 -26.65 -13.87 -8.43
N LEU A 123 -27.28 -13.18 -9.41
CA LEU A 123 -27.48 -13.75 -10.74
C LEU A 123 -26.15 -13.95 -11.45
N ASP A 124 -25.90 -15.17 -11.88
CA ASP A 124 -24.71 -15.59 -12.63
C ASP A 124 -25.02 -15.58 -14.13
N PHE A 125 -24.43 -14.68 -14.86
CA PHE A 125 -24.66 -14.50 -16.32
C PHE A 125 -24.22 -15.73 -17.13
N ARG A 126 -23.29 -16.54 -16.61
CA ARG A 126 -22.89 -17.82 -17.25
C ARG A 126 -24.00 -18.87 -17.21
N LYS A 127 -24.91 -18.77 -16.23
CA LYS A 127 -26.01 -19.72 -16.02
C LYS A 127 -27.32 -19.28 -16.66
N LEU A 128 -27.46 -17.96 -16.92
CA LEU A 128 -28.68 -17.39 -17.49
C LEU A 128 -28.82 -17.66 -18.99
N GLY A 129 -27.72 -17.82 -19.72
CA GLY A 129 -27.71 -18.04 -21.17
C GLY A 129 -28.31 -16.92 -22.00
N GLY A 130 -28.37 -17.10 -23.32
CA GLY A 130 -29.10 -16.21 -24.22
C GLY A 130 -28.64 -14.74 -24.16
N GLN A 131 -29.55 -13.85 -23.77
CA GLN A 131 -29.30 -12.41 -23.75
C GLN A 131 -28.24 -11.98 -22.72
N ALA A 132 -28.12 -12.70 -21.61
CA ALA A 132 -27.14 -12.42 -20.57
C ALA A 132 -25.73 -12.80 -21.01
N GLU A 133 -25.57 -13.83 -21.82
CA GLU A 133 -24.30 -14.31 -22.30
C GLU A 133 -23.52 -13.25 -23.10
N ALA A 134 -24.21 -12.38 -23.82
CA ALA A 134 -23.60 -11.30 -24.58
C ALA A 134 -22.76 -10.35 -23.67
N PHE A 135 -23.18 -10.15 -22.41
CA PHE A 135 -22.43 -9.31 -21.47
C PHE A 135 -21.14 -9.98 -20.97
N LEU A 136 -21.00 -11.30 -21.05
CA LEU A 136 -19.76 -11.99 -20.74
C LEU A 136 -18.63 -11.64 -21.72
N ALA A 137 -18.96 -11.18 -22.94
CA ALA A 137 -17.98 -10.66 -23.89
C ALA A 137 -17.25 -9.42 -23.34
N LEU A 138 -17.91 -8.59 -22.51
CA LEU A 138 -17.30 -7.44 -21.86
C LEU A 138 -16.10 -7.83 -20.98
N LEU A 139 -16.15 -9.01 -20.37
CA LEU A 139 -15.05 -9.53 -19.54
C LEU A 139 -13.82 -9.88 -20.35
N LYS A 140 -13.98 -10.27 -21.64
CA LYS A 140 -12.89 -10.61 -22.58
C LYS A 140 -12.40 -9.41 -23.37
N ASP A 141 -13.37 -8.70 -23.98
CA ASP A 141 -13.07 -7.69 -25.02
C ASP A 141 -12.82 -6.31 -24.44
N ARG A 142 -13.19 -6.08 -23.16
CA ARG A 142 -12.99 -4.82 -22.44
C ARG A 142 -13.60 -3.62 -23.16
N THR A 143 -14.83 -3.81 -23.68
CA THR A 143 -15.57 -2.85 -24.50
C THR A 143 -16.82 -2.38 -23.80
N GLU A 144 -17.69 -1.73 -24.53
CA GLU A 144 -19.08 -1.43 -24.22
C GLU A 144 -20.02 -2.27 -25.08
N LEU A 145 -21.19 -2.58 -24.55
CA LEU A 145 -22.23 -3.34 -25.24
C LEU A 145 -23.60 -2.69 -25.03
N ALA A 146 -24.29 -2.38 -26.12
CA ALA A 146 -25.70 -1.99 -26.11
C ALA A 146 -26.54 -3.09 -26.76
N GLN A 147 -27.46 -3.68 -26.02
CA GLN A 147 -28.41 -4.65 -26.55
C GLN A 147 -29.60 -3.99 -27.23
N PRO A 148 -30.23 -4.63 -28.22
CA PRO A 148 -31.55 -4.20 -28.73
C PRO A 148 -32.59 -4.30 -27.60
N LEU A 149 -33.74 -3.65 -27.81
CA LEU A 149 -34.88 -3.79 -26.90
C LEU A 149 -35.46 -5.21 -27.01
N LEU A 150 -35.30 -6.00 -25.96
CA LEU A 150 -35.66 -7.42 -25.92
C LEU A 150 -36.61 -7.71 -24.75
N ARG A 151 -37.32 -8.83 -24.82
CA ARG A 151 -38.12 -9.33 -23.67
C ARG A 151 -37.18 -9.97 -22.65
N ASN A 152 -37.26 -9.51 -21.40
CA ASN A 152 -36.56 -10.13 -20.31
C ASN A 152 -37.12 -11.54 -20.06
N ALA A 153 -36.22 -12.54 -20.00
CA ALA A 153 -36.60 -13.94 -19.85
C ALA A 153 -37.25 -14.25 -18.48
N LEU A 154 -36.94 -13.44 -17.43
CA LEU A 154 -37.44 -13.67 -16.08
C LEU A 154 -38.85 -13.15 -15.82
N ASN A 155 -39.23 -12.02 -16.43
CA ASN A 155 -40.51 -11.36 -16.13
C ASN A 155 -41.32 -10.91 -17.34
N GLY A 156 -40.86 -11.20 -18.57
CA GLY A 156 -41.54 -10.91 -19.81
C GLY A 156 -41.60 -9.44 -20.21
N GLN A 157 -41.11 -8.51 -19.40
CA GLN A 157 -41.06 -7.08 -19.71
C GLN A 157 -40.04 -6.78 -20.79
N ARG A 158 -40.37 -5.83 -21.68
CA ARG A 158 -39.39 -5.37 -22.68
C ARG A 158 -38.40 -4.39 -22.06
N ARG A 159 -37.10 -4.71 -22.16
CA ARG A 159 -36.01 -3.94 -21.60
C ARG A 159 -34.88 -3.81 -22.59
N LYS A 160 -34.14 -2.71 -22.46
CA LYS A 160 -32.86 -2.49 -23.14
C LYS A 160 -31.78 -2.37 -22.08
N TYR A 161 -30.73 -3.16 -22.23
CA TYR A 161 -29.58 -3.14 -21.35
C TYR A 161 -28.35 -2.64 -22.09
N VAL A 162 -27.51 -1.89 -21.36
CA VAL A 162 -26.21 -1.42 -21.80
C VAL A 162 -25.19 -1.70 -20.71
N GLY A 163 -24.04 -2.24 -21.08
CA GLY A 163 -22.96 -2.56 -20.14
C GLY A 163 -21.64 -1.97 -20.56
N VAL A 164 -20.81 -1.66 -19.57
CA VAL A 164 -19.45 -1.14 -19.73
C VAL A 164 -18.50 -1.90 -18.81
N TRP A 165 -17.37 -2.35 -19.35
CA TRP A 165 -16.35 -3.08 -18.63
C TRP A 165 -15.69 -2.25 -17.52
N LEU A 166 -15.24 -2.93 -16.44
CA LEU A 166 -14.52 -2.35 -15.30
C LEU A 166 -13.01 -2.68 -15.35
N PRO A 167 -12.10 -1.71 -15.10
CA PRO A 167 -10.64 -1.93 -15.13
C PRO A 167 -10.13 -3.04 -14.19
N ARG A 168 -10.81 -3.26 -13.09
CA ARG A 168 -10.49 -4.29 -12.07
C ARG A 168 -11.08 -5.66 -12.35
N GLY A 169 -11.77 -5.82 -13.48
CA GLY A 169 -12.59 -6.99 -13.82
C GLY A 169 -14.06 -6.80 -13.45
N GLY A 170 -14.94 -7.47 -14.19
CA GLY A 170 -16.37 -7.28 -14.10
C GLY A 170 -16.91 -6.21 -15.06
N PHE A 171 -18.16 -5.82 -14.89
CA PHE A 171 -18.79 -4.76 -15.67
C PHE A 171 -19.91 -4.06 -14.89
N VAL A 172 -20.25 -2.85 -15.29
CA VAL A 172 -21.46 -2.17 -14.87
C VAL A 172 -22.52 -2.24 -15.97
N GLN A 173 -23.77 -2.29 -15.57
CA GLN A 173 -24.90 -2.38 -16.50
C GLN A 173 -25.98 -1.41 -16.08
N VAL A 174 -26.58 -0.73 -17.07
CA VAL A 174 -27.81 0.05 -16.90
C VAL A 174 -28.94 -0.58 -17.71
N GLY A 175 -30.13 -0.56 -17.15
CA GLY A 175 -31.32 -1.13 -17.78
C GLY A 175 -32.44 -0.11 -17.86
N CYS A 176 -33.12 -0.06 -19.03
CA CYS A 176 -34.30 0.79 -19.25
C CYS A 176 -35.48 -0.06 -19.67
N LEU A 177 -36.60 0.15 -19.01
CA LEU A 177 -37.93 -0.31 -19.45
C LEU A 177 -38.37 0.43 -20.70
N GLU A 178 -39.25 -0.18 -21.51
CA GLU A 178 -39.80 0.43 -22.72
C GLU A 178 -40.39 1.84 -22.49
N PRO A 179 -41.16 2.14 -21.41
CA PRO A 179 -41.64 3.49 -21.14
C PRO A 179 -40.54 4.53 -20.89
N THR A 180 -39.49 4.14 -20.17
CA THR A 180 -38.35 5.02 -19.91
C THR A 180 -37.52 5.23 -21.17
N LEU A 181 -37.31 4.17 -21.96
CA LEU A 181 -36.67 4.26 -23.24
C LEU A 181 -37.43 5.19 -24.21
N LEU A 182 -38.74 5.12 -24.23
CA LEU A 182 -39.57 6.05 -25.03
C LEU A 182 -39.41 7.51 -24.60
N ARG A 183 -39.32 7.79 -23.29
CA ARG A 183 -39.01 9.15 -22.78
C ARG A 183 -37.65 9.64 -23.21
N ILE A 184 -36.62 8.75 -23.13
CA ILE A 184 -35.27 9.07 -23.59
C ILE A 184 -35.29 9.32 -25.10
N SER A 185 -35.93 8.45 -25.88
CA SER A 185 -36.09 8.61 -27.33
C SER A 185 -36.84 9.89 -27.70
N GLN A 186 -37.90 10.25 -26.98
CA GLN A 186 -38.61 11.51 -27.17
C GLN A 186 -37.72 12.73 -26.95
N SER A 187 -36.94 12.74 -25.86
CA SER A 187 -35.95 13.81 -25.58
C SER A 187 -34.86 13.90 -26.66
N VAL A 188 -34.45 12.78 -27.24
CA VAL A 188 -33.47 12.72 -28.34
C VAL A 188 -34.12 13.23 -29.63
N VAL A 189 -35.32 12.78 -29.93
CA VAL A 189 -36.08 13.16 -31.13
C VAL A 189 -36.37 14.66 -31.12
N THR A 190 -36.82 15.22 -30.00
CA THR A 190 -37.10 16.67 -29.88
C THR A 190 -35.82 17.49 -30.11
N GLY A 191 -34.66 17.03 -29.60
CA GLY A 191 -33.37 17.70 -29.82
C GLY A 191 -32.83 17.58 -31.26
N LEU A 192 -33.09 16.45 -31.94
CA LEU A 192 -32.63 16.22 -33.30
C LEU A 192 -33.48 16.95 -34.35
N THR A 193 -34.79 17.09 -34.14
CA THR A 193 -35.71 17.60 -35.12
C THR A 193 -35.63 19.10 -35.37
N HIS A 194 -35.14 19.90 -34.42
CA HIS A 194 -34.85 21.33 -34.63
C HIS A 194 -33.82 21.59 -35.74
N HIS A 195 -33.11 20.55 -36.20
CA HIS A 195 -32.05 20.64 -37.20
C HIS A 195 -32.32 19.79 -38.47
N LEU A 196 -33.52 19.18 -38.57
CA LEU A 196 -33.89 18.31 -39.71
C LEU A 196 -34.62 19.12 -40.80
N HIS A 197 -33.87 19.84 -41.62
CA HIS A 197 -34.41 20.47 -42.81
C HIS A 197 -34.25 19.54 -44.03
N VAL A 198 -35.34 19.26 -44.70
CA VAL A 198 -35.36 18.49 -45.96
C VAL A 198 -35.47 19.47 -47.12
N GLY A 199 -34.38 20.22 -47.40
CA GLY A 199 -34.39 21.33 -48.37
C GLY A 199 -35.14 22.57 -47.90
N ASP A 200 -35.26 23.58 -48.78
CA ASP A 200 -35.80 24.89 -48.41
C ASP A 200 -37.31 24.87 -48.04
N GLU A 201 -38.08 23.84 -48.39
CA GLU A 201 -39.50 23.75 -48.15
C GLU A 201 -39.98 22.37 -47.64
N GLY A 202 -39.08 21.36 -47.55
CA GLY A 202 -39.43 20.03 -47.00
C GLY A 202 -39.27 19.96 -45.50
N ARG A 203 -40.06 19.12 -44.83
CA ARG A 203 -40.07 19.01 -43.38
C ARG A 203 -40.28 17.59 -42.88
N VAL A 204 -39.71 17.30 -41.71
CA VAL A 204 -40.01 16.10 -40.92
C VAL A 204 -40.83 16.53 -39.73
N VAL A 205 -42.04 15.99 -39.60
CA VAL A 205 -42.97 16.28 -38.51
C VAL A 205 -43.16 15.03 -37.68
N ILE A 206 -42.92 15.14 -36.38
CA ILE A 206 -43.10 14.03 -35.45
C ILE A 206 -44.29 14.37 -34.54
N THR A 207 -45.21 13.40 -34.43
CA THR A 207 -46.46 13.60 -33.67
C THR A 207 -46.62 12.55 -32.58
N THR A 208 -47.49 12.86 -31.61
CA THR A 208 -48.03 11.86 -30.67
C THR A 208 -48.93 10.86 -31.43
N LYS A 209 -49.28 9.74 -30.79
CA LYS A 209 -50.25 8.79 -31.33
C LYS A 209 -51.62 9.42 -31.58
N SER A 210 -51.95 10.51 -30.89
CA SER A 210 -53.17 11.30 -31.08
C SER A 210 -53.07 12.36 -32.19
N GLY A 211 -51.93 12.43 -32.92
CA GLY A 211 -51.68 13.36 -34.03
C GLY A 211 -51.21 14.75 -33.61
N ARG A 212 -50.92 15.01 -32.34
CA ARG A 212 -50.38 16.31 -31.91
C ARG A 212 -48.88 16.41 -32.20
N VAL A 213 -48.47 17.54 -32.73
CA VAL A 213 -47.08 17.81 -33.08
C VAL A 213 -46.21 17.80 -31.82
N ILE A 214 -45.17 16.95 -31.82
CA ILE A 214 -44.08 16.93 -30.82
C ILE A 214 -42.95 17.85 -31.30
N SER A 215 -42.64 17.81 -32.58
CA SER A 215 -41.64 18.66 -33.19
C SER A 215 -41.85 18.79 -34.68
N ASP A 216 -41.67 20.00 -35.22
CA ASP A 216 -41.71 20.36 -36.64
C ASP A 216 -40.42 21.13 -36.98
N ALA A 217 -39.80 20.78 -38.09
CA ALA A 217 -38.55 21.40 -38.55
C ALA A 217 -38.73 22.81 -39.16
N LEU A 218 -39.94 23.27 -39.38
CA LEU A 218 -40.27 24.60 -39.89
C LEU A 218 -41.42 25.20 -39.08
N ASP A 219 -41.40 26.51 -38.86
CA ASP A 219 -42.36 27.30 -38.05
C ASP A 219 -43.85 27.24 -38.52
N GLY A 220 -44.26 26.14 -39.16
CA GLY A 220 -45.60 26.00 -39.73
C GLY A 220 -46.65 25.39 -38.80
N CYS A 221 -46.23 24.64 -37.76
CA CYS A 221 -47.12 24.05 -36.78
C CYS A 221 -46.54 24.24 -35.37
N HIS A 222 -47.28 24.90 -34.48
CA HIS A 222 -46.90 25.05 -33.09
C HIS A 222 -46.89 23.68 -32.39
N GLU A 223 -45.89 23.44 -31.52
CA GLU A 223 -45.89 22.27 -30.65
C GLU A 223 -47.24 22.10 -29.94
N GLY A 224 -47.77 20.88 -29.99
CA GLY A 224 -49.06 20.57 -29.42
C GLY A 224 -50.28 20.80 -30.37
N ALA A 225 -50.11 21.42 -31.56
CA ALA A 225 -51.16 21.53 -32.59
C ALA A 225 -51.46 20.18 -33.25
N GLN A 226 -52.67 20.01 -33.74
CA GLN A 226 -53.07 18.84 -34.52
C GLN A 226 -52.41 18.93 -35.92
N PHE A 227 -51.68 17.92 -36.32
CA PHE A 227 -51.07 17.86 -37.64
C PHE A 227 -52.04 17.26 -38.66
N GLU A 228 -52.26 17.98 -39.72
CA GLU A 228 -52.96 17.48 -40.91
C GLU A 228 -51.95 17.47 -42.09
N PRO A 229 -51.80 16.33 -42.80
CA PRO A 229 -50.88 16.25 -43.93
C PRO A 229 -51.36 17.23 -45.02
N PRO A 230 -50.44 17.99 -45.66
CA PRO A 230 -50.80 18.95 -46.69
C PRO A 230 -51.44 18.23 -47.90
N SER A 231 -52.57 18.75 -48.34
CA SER A 231 -53.25 18.31 -49.57
C SER A 231 -52.79 19.14 -50.76
N GLY A 232 -52.19 18.51 -51.79
CA GLY A 232 -51.82 19.20 -53.03
C GLY A 232 -50.40 18.96 -53.50
N ASP A 233 -49.58 20.02 -53.71
CA ASP A 233 -48.29 20.01 -54.37
C ASP A 233 -47.13 19.50 -53.49
N CYS A 234 -47.35 18.52 -52.63
CA CYS A 234 -46.37 17.92 -51.77
C CYS A 234 -46.32 16.39 -51.92
N TYR A 235 -45.17 15.81 -51.80
CA TYR A 235 -44.99 14.39 -51.52
C TYR A 235 -44.92 14.23 -49.99
N TRP A 236 -45.62 13.29 -49.44
CA TRP A 236 -45.54 13.00 -48.01
C TRP A 236 -45.85 11.54 -47.71
N GLU A 237 -45.25 11.04 -46.63
CA GLU A 237 -45.51 9.70 -46.10
C GLU A 237 -45.48 9.71 -44.58
N ARG A 238 -46.26 8.82 -43.98
CA ARG A 238 -46.31 8.60 -42.52
C ARG A 238 -45.74 7.24 -42.20
N ARG A 239 -44.77 7.21 -41.27
CA ARG A 239 -44.26 5.95 -40.64
C ARG A 239 -44.11 6.11 -39.16
N GLU A 240 -43.99 4.97 -38.45
CA GLU A 240 -43.68 4.95 -37.02
C GLU A 240 -42.17 4.77 -36.84
N VAL A 241 -41.53 5.75 -36.16
CA VAL A 241 -40.10 5.72 -35.83
C VAL A 241 -39.98 5.68 -34.33
N GLU A 242 -39.45 4.56 -33.79
CA GLU A 242 -39.24 4.32 -32.35
C GLU A 242 -40.50 4.63 -31.49
N GLY A 243 -41.67 4.28 -32.00
CA GLY A 243 -42.96 4.45 -31.33
C GLY A 243 -43.68 5.78 -31.58
N PHE A 244 -43.11 6.68 -32.41
CA PHE A 244 -43.66 7.98 -32.75
C PHE A 244 -44.10 8.04 -34.21
N PRO A 245 -45.36 8.44 -34.53
CA PRO A 245 -45.79 8.74 -35.89
C PRO A 245 -44.97 9.90 -36.44
N THR A 246 -44.20 9.63 -37.48
CA THR A 246 -43.29 10.57 -38.15
C THR A 246 -43.76 10.78 -39.58
N TYR A 247 -43.87 12.04 -39.99
CA TYR A 247 -44.24 12.42 -41.35
C TYR A 247 -43.05 13.11 -42.02
N VAL A 248 -42.79 12.71 -43.25
CA VAL A 248 -41.84 13.41 -44.12
C VAL A 248 -42.66 14.06 -45.21
N VAL A 249 -42.53 15.40 -45.36
CA VAL A 249 -43.29 16.20 -46.34
C VAL A 249 -42.28 16.93 -47.22
N ILE A 250 -42.44 16.78 -48.53
CA ILE A 250 -41.55 17.40 -49.55
C ILE A 250 -42.41 18.11 -50.59
N PRO A 251 -42.30 19.46 -50.72
CA PRO A 251 -43.02 20.20 -51.75
C PRO A 251 -42.55 19.83 -53.15
N LYS A 252 -43.48 19.62 -54.09
CA LYS A 252 -43.16 19.27 -55.48
C LYS A 252 -42.34 20.35 -56.19
N ARG A 253 -42.45 21.60 -55.78
CA ARG A 253 -41.67 22.73 -56.31
C ARG A 253 -40.20 22.67 -55.89
N ALA A 254 -39.89 22.15 -54.74
CA ALA A 254 -38.55 22.03 -54.23
C ALA A 254 -37.70 21.02 -55.04
N ALA A 255 -38.38 20.07 -55.71
CA ALA A 255 -37.69 19.07 -56.54
C ALA A 255 -37.22 19.63 -57.91
N ALA A 256 -37.66 20.79 -58.35
CA ALA A 256 -37.50 21.23 -59.73
C ALA A 256 -36.52 22.39 -60.00
N SER A 257 -36.17 23.27 -59.07
CA SER A 257 -35.37 24.44 -59.39
C SER A 257 -34.26 24.73 -58.37
N ARG A 258 -33.03 24.81 -58.81
CA ARG A 258 -31.76 25.24 -58.14
C ARG A 258 -30.67 24.16 -58.00
N ARG A 259 -30.55 23.37 -59.02
CA ARG A 259 -29.64 22.22 -59.07
C ARG A 259 -28.15 22.51 -58.89
N ASN A 260 -27.61 23.58 -59.43
CA ASN A 260 -26.15 23.76 -59.51
C ASN A 260 -25.54 24.55 -58.33
N VAL A 261 -26.27 25.48 -57.71
CA VAL A 261 -25.79 26.28 -56.56
C VAL A 261 -25.83 25.42 -55.29
N LEU A 262 -26.88 24.62 -55.14
CA LEU A 262 -27.06 23.73 -54.00
C LEU A 262 -26.01 22.59 -53.93
N VAL A 263 -25.69 21.98 -55.10
CA VAL A 263 -24.66 20.91 -55.17
C VAL A 263 -23.27 21.44 -54.73
N GLY A 264 -22.90 22.65 -55.13
CA GLY A 264 -21.64 23.29 -54.74
C GLY A 264 -21.62 23.62 -53.25
N PHE A 265 -22.70 24.17 -52.72
CA PHE A 265 -22.83 24.53 -51.30
C PHE A 265 -22.84 23.27 -50.39
N PHE A 266 -23.57 22.22 -50.77
CA PHE A 266 -23.61 20.96 -50.02
C PHE A 266 -22.29 20.19 -50.11
N SER A 267 -21.56 20.25 -51.22
CA SER A 267 -20.22 19.67 -51.30
C SER A 267 -19.21 20.37 -50.38
N LEU A 268 -19.30 21.71 -50.28
CA LEU A 268 -18.48 22.48 -49.35
C LEU A 268 -18.82 22.20 -47.87
N LEU A 269 -20.12 22.17 -47.54
CA LEU A 269 -20.62 21.80 -46.22
C LEU A 269 -20.24 20.38 -45.81
N ASN A 270 -20.34 19.41 -46.74
CA ASN A 270 -19.92 18.04 -46.50
C ASN A 270 -18.41 17.94 -46.26
N GLY A 271 -17.59 18.70 -47.02
CA GLY A 271 -16.15 18.78 -46.82
C GLY A 271 -15.80 19.32 -45.42
N LEU A 272 -16.52 20.39 -45.00
CA LEU A 272 -16.33 20.99 -43.69
C LEU A 272 -16.74 20.05 -42.54
N ALA A 273 -17.83 19.33 -42.73
CA ALA A 273 -18.31 18.38 -41.74
C ALA A 273 -17.44 17.14 -41.59
N LEU A 274 -16.95 16.59 -42.72
CA LEU A 274 -15.95 15.51 -42.71
C LEU A 274 -14.70 15.96 -41.97
N ALA A 275 -14.26 17.22 -42.21
CA ALA A 275 -13.13 17.79 -41.52
C ALA A 275 -13.38 17.93 -39.99
N LEU A 276 -14.57 18.38 -39.59
CA LEU A 276 -14.96 18.49 -38.17
C LEU A 276 -15.10 17.12 -37.50
N VAL A 277 -15.65 16.12 -38.18
CA VAL A 277 -15.74 14.74 -37.68
C VAL A 277 -14.36 14.13 -37.57
N ALA A 278 -13.49 14.34 -38.57
CA ALA A 278 -12.11 13.87 -38.53
C ALA A 278 -11.32 14.53 -37.38
N LEU A 279 -11.49 15.84 -37.15
CA LEU A 279 -10.89 16.56 -36.02
C LEU A 279 -11.42 16.03 -34.70
N PHE A 280 -12.72 15.77 -34.59
CA PHE A 280 -13.34 15.23 -33.38
C PHE A 280 -12.84 13.81 -33.05
N VAL A 281 -12.78 12.93 -34.07
CA VAL A 281 -12.20 11.60 -33.95
C VAL A 281 -10.73 11.68 -33.53
N ALA A 282 -9.97 12.58 -34.17
CA ALA A 282 -8.57 12.80 -33.81
C ALA A 282 -8.38 13.27 -32.35
N VAL A 283 -9.26 14.16 -31.87
CA VAL A 283 -9.26 14.61 -30.46
C VAL A 283 -9.63 13.47 -29.50
N ILE A 284 -10.59 12.61 -29.86
CA ILE A 284 -10.95 11.45 -29.04
C ILE A 284 -9.77 10.47 -28.97
N ILE A 285 -9.18 10.12 -30.15
CA ILE A 285 -8.03 9.23 -30.21
C ILE A 285 -6.87 9.81 -29.39
N TRP A 286 -6.58 11.11 -29.57
CA TRP A 286 -5.51 11.77 -28.84
C TRP A 286 -5.76 11.73 -27.30
N ARG A 287 -6.99 11.99 -26.85
CA ARG A 287 -7.36 11.91 -25.43
C ARG A 287 -7.27 10.47 -24.92
N PHE A 288 -7.70 9.49 -25.70
CA PHE A 288 -7.60 8.07 -25.35
C PHE A 288 -6.15 7.62 -25.22
N VAL A 289 -5.31 7.94 -26.23
CA VAL A 289 -3.87 7.61 -26.19
C VAL A 289 -3.17 8.31 -25.01
N ARG A 290 -3.48 9.60 -24.79
CA ARG A 290 -2.92 10.35 -23.66
C ARG A 290 -3.32 9.75 -22.31
N ARG A 291 -4.57 9.30 -22.17
CA ARG A 291 -5.05 8.64 -20.95
C ARG A 291 -4.35 7.30 -20.73
N GLN A 292 -4.23 6.47 -21.76
CA GLN A 292 -3.47 5.22 -21.67
C GLN A 292 -2.00 5.44 -21.29
N MET A 293 -1.35 6.44 -21.85
CA MET A 293 0.03 6.78 -21.47
C MET A 293 0.14 7.18 -19.99
N LEU A 294 -0.82 7.97 -19.49
CA LEU A 294 -0.83 8.37 -18.08
C LEU A 294 -1.09 7.16 -17.16
N ASP A 295 -2.02 6.29 -17.52
CA ASP A 295 -2.33 5.07 -16.77
C ASP A 295 -1.13 4.11 -16.75
N GLN A 296 -0.42 3.95 -17.88
CA GLN A 296 0.81 3.17 -17.96
C GLN A 296 1.93 3.76 -17.09
N GLN A 297 2.13 5.09 -17.14
CA GLN A 297 3.12 5.74 -16.28
C GLN A 297 2.81 5.58 -14.79
N GLU A 298 1.53 5.64 -14.42
CA GLU A 298 1.11 5.44 -13.04
C GLU A 298 1.30 3.98 -12.60
N GLU A 299 1.03 3.03 -13.48
CA GLU A 299 1.25 1.61 -13.21
C GLU A 299 2.75 1.27 -13.09
N GLU A 300 3.60 1.85 -13.96
CA GLU A 300 5.06 1.72 -13.86
C GLU A 300 5.59 2.31 -12.55
N ARG A 301 5.11 3.51 -12.15
CA ARG A 301 5.46 4.12 -10.86
C ARG A 301 5.03 3.24 -9.68
N ARG A 302 3.85 2.64 -9.75
CA ARG A 302 3.37 1.72 -8.71
C ARG A 302 4.20 0.44 -8.63
N ARG A 303 4.65 -0.09 -9.77
CA ARG A 303 5.56 -1.25 -9.80
C ARG A 303 6.91 -0.89 -9.20
N GLN A 304 7.52 0.22 -9.63
CA GLN A 304 8.78 0.71 -9.08
C GLN A 304 8.70 0.97 -7.57
N ALA A 305 7.58 1.55 -7.09
CA ALA A 305 7.36 1.76 -5.66
C ALA A 305 7.27 0.44 -4.88
N LYS A 306 6.61 -0.59 -5.43
CA LYS A 306 6.55 -1.93 -4.82
C LYS A 306 7.90 -2.63 -4.80
N ASP A 307 8.67 -2.51 -5.87
CA ASP A 307 10.01 -3.11 -5.96
C ASP A 307 10.94 -2.46 -4.93
N LEU A 308 10.86 -1.14 -4.76
CA LEU A 308 11.59 -0.41 -3.74
C LEU A 308 11.14 -0.76 -2.31
N GLU A 309 9.85 -0.98 -2.08
CA GLU A 309 9.33 -1.42 -0.78
C GLU A 309 9.80 -2.82 -0.42
N MET A 310 9.87 -3.70 -1.42
CA MET A 310 10.48 -5.03 -1.26
C MET A 310 11.98 -4.93 -0.95
N ALA A 311 12.72 -4.07 -1.65
CA ALA A 311 14.13 -3.82 -1.38
C ALA A 311 14.36 -3.30 0.05
N LYS A 312 13.50 -2.37 0.53
CA LYS A 312 13.49 -1.92 1.93
C LYS A 312 13.31 -3.08 2.91
N THR A 313 12.34 -3.94 2.64
CA THR A 313 12.06 -5.11 3.51
C THR A 313 13.27 -6.03 3.59
N ILE A 314 13.93 -6.29 2.46
CA ILE A 314 15.15 -7.11 2.41
C ILE A 314 16.29 -6.43 3.18
N GLN A 315 16.49 -5.13 3.01
CA GLN A 315 17.52 -4.36 3.70
C GLN A 315 17.31 -4.39 5.21
N VAL A 316 16.12 -4.05 5.69
CA VAL A 316 15.77 -4.01 7.12
C VAL A 316 15.86 -5.41 7.76
N SER A 317 15.37 -6.44 7.06
CA SER A 317 15.44 -7.82 7.57
C SER A 317 16.88 -8.36 7.64
N GLY A 318 17.79 -7.77 6.90
CA GLY A 318 19.22 -8.09 6.95
C GLY A 318 19.93 -7.54 8.17
N LEU A 319 19.42 -6.49 8.81
CA LEU A 319 20.00 -5.88 9.99
C LEU A 319 19.50 -6.55 11.28
N PRO A 320 20.34 -6.61 12.34
CA PRO A 320 19.89 -7.08 13.63
C PRO A 320 18.74 -6.19 14.17
N ASN A 321 17.58 -6.78 14.47
CA ASN A 321 16.37 -6.04 14.86
C ASN A 321 15.67 -6.60 16.11
N VAL A 322 16.25 -7.60 16.75
CA VAL A 322 15.74 -8.18 18.01
C VAL A 322 16.63 -7.72 19.15
N PHE A 323 16.04 -7.08 20.16
CA PHE A 323 16.73 -6.52 21.31
C PHE A 323 16.12 -7.01 22.62
N PRO A 324 16.92 -7.37 23.65
CA PRO A 324 18.38 -7.48 23.59
C PRO A 324 18.83 -8.63 22.66
N PRO A 325 19.94 -8.42 21.89
CA PRO A 325 20.37 -9.42 20.91
C PRO A 325 21.05 -10.64 21.56
N PHE A 326 21.61 -10.45 22.73
CA PHE A 326 22.33 -11.48 23.49
C PHE A 326 21.77 -11.59 24.92
N PRO A 327 20.54 -12.12 25.08
CA PRO A 327 19.86 -12.12 26.37
C PRO A 327 20.58 -12.99 27.44
N GLU A 328 21.45 -13.87 27.00
CA GLU A 328 22.26 -14.71 27.91
C GLU A 328 23.54 -14.01 28.38
N GLU A 329 23.92 -12.90 27.74
CA GLU A 329 25.11 -12.14 28.08
C GLU A 329 24.81 -11.07 29.14
N LEU A 330 25.65 -10.98 30.16
CA LEU A 330 25.49 -10.02 31.25
C LEU A 330 26.57 -8.95 31.31
N SER A 331 27.68 -9.16 30.60
CA SER A 331 28.84 -8.27 30.61
C SER A 331 28.62 -6.98 29.87
N PHE A 332 27.73 -6.99 28.87
CA PHE A 332 27.39 -5.83 28.03
C PHE A 332 25.99 -5.90 27.51
N ASP A 333 25.55 -4.81 26.92
CA ASP A 333 24.29 -4.73 26.19
C ASP A 333 24.44 -3.83 24.95
N ILE A 334 23.69 -4.13 23.91
CA ILE A 334 23.65 -3.35 22.67
C ILE A 334 22.21 -3.02 22.33
N TYR A 335 21.97 -1.75 21.94
CA TYR A 335 20.73 -1.32 21.34
C TYR A 335 21.01 -0.47 20.10
N ALA A 336 20.26 -0.68 19.03
CA ALA A 336 20.41 0.08 17.80
C ALA A 336 19.05 0.45 17.20
N GLN A 337 19.02 1.56 16.48
CA GLN A 337 17.85 2.06 15.77
C GLN A 337 18.28 2.73 14.48
N MET A 338 17.55 2.49 13.41
CA MET A 338 17.78 3.12 12.10
C MET A 338 16.47 3.60 11.50
N GLU A 339 16.48 4.79 10.94
CA GLU A 339 15.38 5.38 10.17
C GLU A 339 15.93 5.93 8.87
N THR A 340 15.44 5.41 7.75
CA THR A 340 15.90 5.84 6.43
C THR A 340 15.14 7.07 5.94
N ALA A 341 15.86 8.05 5.36
CA ALA A 341 15.27 9.24 4.73
C ALA A 341 14.49 8.91 3.46
N LYS A 342 14.89 7.86 2.73
CA LYS A 342 14.19 7.33 1.55
C LYS A 342 13.72 5.91 1.81
N LEU A 343 13.10 5.30 0.81
CA LEU A 343 12.62 3.91 0.91
C LEU A 343 13.75 2.93 1.21
N VAL A 344 14.96 3.16 0.70
CA VAL A 344 16.18 2.41 1.00
C VAL A 344 17.31 3.38 1.29
N GLY A 345 18.17 3.04 2.25
CA GLY A 345 19.25 3.89 2.76
C GLY A 345 20.65 3.35 2.48
N GLY A 346 21.64 4.24 2.67
CA GLY A 346 23.06 3.90 2.66
C GLY A 346 23.58 3.46 4.00
N ASP A 347 22.94 3.91 5.06
CA ASP A 347 23.33 3.62 6.44
C ASP A 347 23.18 2.16 6.82
N PHE A 348 24.01 1.71 7.74
CA PHE A 348 23.82 0.43 8.40
C PHE A 348 24.57 0.35 9.72
N TYR A 349 24.11 -0.58 10.55
CA TYR A 349 24.82 -1.06 11.72
C TYR A 349 24.87 -2.59 11.70
N ASP A 350 25.83 -3.16 12.39
CA ASP A 350 25.84 -4.60 12.66
C ASP A 350 26.59 -4.87 13.98
N PHE A 351 26.33 -6.02 14.59
CA PHE A 351 27.04 -6.50 15.75
C PHE A 351 26.94 -8.03 15.83
N TYR A 352 28.03 -8.65 16.21
CA TYR A 352 28.18 -10.12 16.30
C TYR A 352 29.42 -10.52 17.07
N PHE A 353 29.40 -11.70 17.64
CA PHE A 353 30.62 -12.28 18.24
C PHE A 353 31.62 -12.69 17.14
N THR A 354 32.87 -12.34 17.33
CA THR A 354 34.03 -12.78 16.51
C THR A 354 34.88 -13.82 17.24
N GLY A 355 34.68 -13.97 18.53
CA GLY A 355 35.32 -14.94 19.41
C GLY A 355 34.51 -15.14 20.68
N PRO A 356 34.98 -15.97 21.63
CA PRO A 356 34.22 -16.25 22.86
C PRO A 356 34.01 -15.01 23.74
N SER A 357 34.94 -14.06 23.74
CA SER A 357 34.89 -12.83 24.54
C SER A 357 34.96 -11.55 23.69
N GLN A 358 34.91 -11.65 22.35
CA GLN A 358 35.09 -10.52 21.45
C GLN A 358 33.80 -10.26 20.69
N VAL A 359 33.24 -9.05 20.85
CA VAL A 359 32.04 -8.57 20.13
C VAL A 359 32.42 -7.46 19.18
N CYS A 360 32.30 -7.73 17.89
CA CYS A 360 32.39 -6.69 16.87
C CYS A 360 31.08 -5.93 16.78
N PHE A 361 31.14 -4.59 16.69
CA PHE A 361 30.01 -3.71 16.45
C PHE A 361 30.45 -2.54 15.59
N LEU A 362 29.51 -2.03 14.76
CA LEU A 362 29.80 -0.97 13.81
C LEU A 362 28.59 -0.13 13.48
N VAL A 363 28.86 1.11 13.09
CA VAL A 363 27.94 2.01 12.39
C VAL A 363 28.67 2.55 11.16
N ALA A 364 28.00 2.62 10.05
CA ALA A 364 28.58 3.04 8.79
C ALA A 364 27.53 3.73 7.91
N ASP A 365 28.02 4.65 7.08
CA ASP A 365 27.24 5.39 6.10
C ASP A 365 27.91 5.34 4.72
N VAL A 366 27.12 5.02 3.69
CA VAL A 366 27.55 4.93 2.29
C VAL A 366 27.27 6.23 1.57
N SER A 367 28.27 6.77 0.89
CA SER A 367 28.12 7.96 0.06
C SER A 367 26.98 7.85 -0.96
N GLY A 368 26.13 8.87 -1.02
CA GLY A 368 24.97 8.92 -1.91
C GLY A 368 23.71 8.32 -1.28
N LYS A 369 22.62 8.22 -2.05
CA LYS A 369 21.30 7.83 -1.52
C LYS A 369 20.54 6.91 -2.46
N GLY A 370 19.63 6.13 -1.91
CA GLY A 370 18.74 5.25 -2.66
C GLY A 370 19.37 3.91 -3.06
N VAL A 371 18.90 3.30 -4.15
CA VAL A 371 19.26 1.93 -4.53
C VAL A 371 20.76 1.67 -4.68
N PRO A 372 21.56 2.55 -5.35
CA PRO A 372 23.00 2.33 -5.45
C PRO A 372 23.67 2.27 -4.08
N ALA A 373 23.35 3.20 -3.18
CA ALA A 373 23.90 3.22 -1.82
C ALA A 373 23.49 1.97 -1.04
N ALA A 374 22.23 1.56 -1.11
CA ALA A 374 21.76 0.34 -0.45
C ALA A 374 22.46 -0.93 -0.95
N LEU A 375 22.74 -1.05 -2.25
CA LEU A 375 23.48 -2.20 -2.79
C LEU A 375 24.94 -2.20 -2.35
N PHE A 376 25.59 -1.04 -2.35
CA PHE A 376 26.96 -0.90 -1.88
C PHE A 376 27.08 -1.16 -0.37
N MET A 377 26.10 -0.70 0.41
CA MET A 377 25.93 -0.99 1.83
C MET A 377 25.90 -2.50 2.10
N MET A 378 25.05 -3.25 1.38
CA MET A 378 24.96 -4.69 1.58
C MET A 378 26.29 -5.40 1.28
N ARG A 379 27.02 -4.94 0.23
CA ARG A 379 28.37 -5.43 -0.10
C ARG A 379 29.35 -5.12 1.02
N ALA A 380 29.38 -3.87 1.47
CA ALA A 380 30.28 -3.41 2.53
C ALA A 380 30.06 -4.20 3.83
N ARG A 381 28.78 -4.31 4.26
CA ARG A 381 28.40 -5.07 5.46
C ARG A 381 28.83 -6.53 5.38
N ALA A 382 28.57 -7.19 4.24
CA ALA A 382 28.96 -8.60 4.06
C ALA A 382 30.47 -8.79 4.11
N LEU A 383 31.24 -7.90 3.49
CA LEU A 383 32.70 -7.94 3.50
C LEU A 383 33.25 -7.71 4.91
N ILE A 384 32.78 -6.68 5.63
CA ILE A 384 33.19 -6.39 7.00
C ILE A 384 32.91 -7.61 7.89
N LYS A 385 31.70 -8.16 7.86
CA LYS A 385 31.33 -9.30 8.69
C LYS A 385 32.16 -10.53 8.39
N SER A 386 32.38 -10.84 7.11
CA SER A 386 33.20 -11.99 6.70
C SER A 386 34.65 -11.83 7.11
N ALA A 387 35.25 -10.65 6.92
CA ALA A 387 36.62 -10.38 7.27
C ALA A 387 36.84 -10.36 8.80
N ALA A 388 35.91 -9.78 9.56
CA ALA A 388 36.01 -9.74 11.04
C ALA A 388 35.99 -11.14 11.69
N GLN A 389 35.34 -12.12 11.04
CA GLN A 389 35.26 -13.50 11.53
C GLN A 389 36.56 -14.32 11.28
N THR A 390 37.54 -13.77 10.57
CA THR A 390 38.82 -14.47 10.30
C THR A 390 39.77 -14.51 11.50
N GLY A 391 39.52 -13.69 12.53
CA GLY A 391 40.40 -13.55 13.71
C GLY A 391 41.65 -12.72 13.46
N CYS A 392 41.76 -12.03 12.32
CA CYS A 392 42.85 -11.10 12.04
C CYS A 392 42.72 -9.83 12.89
N PRO A 393 43.83 -9.09 13.13
CA PRO A 393 43.78 -7.78 13.76
C PRO A 393 42.85 -6.83 13.05
N LEU A 394 42.11 -6.02 13.80
CA LEU A 394 41.03 -5.16 13.26
C LEU A 394 41.53 -4.21 12.15
N ALA A 395 42.74 -3.67 12.25
CA ALA A 395 43.35 -2.85 11.21
C ALA A 395 43.48 -3.60 9.87
N GLU A 396 43.96 -4.85 9.91
CA GLU A 396 44.13 -5.70 8.73
C GLU A 396 42.77 -6.08 8.12
N VAL A 397 41.76 -6.34 8.96
CA VAL A 397 40.38 -6.55 8.54
C VAL A 397 39.86 -5.35 7.72
N VAL A 398 40.03 -4.14 8.26
CA VAL A 398 39.56 -2.90 7.63
C VAL A 398 40.35 -2.61 6.34
N GLU A 399 41.67 -2.85 6.31
CA GLU A 399 42.47 -2.73 5.09
C GLU A 399 42.00 -3.68 3.98
N SER A 400 41.77 -4.94 4.33
CA SER A 400 41.25 -5.94 3.37
C SER A 400 39.90 -5.59 2.82
N VAL A 401 39.01 -5.10 3.67
CA VAL A 401 37.66 -4.64 3.26
C VAL A 401 37.76 -3.41 2.36
N ASN A 402 38.63 -2.45 2.70
CA ASN A 402 38.87 -1.27 1.85
C ASN A 402 39.26 -1.67 0.44
N ASP A 403 40.24 -2.54 0.30
CA ASP A 403 40.75 -2.96 -1.00
C ASP A 403 39.69 -3.74 -1.79
N ALA A 404 38.98 -4.65 -1.12
CA ALA A 404 37.87 -5.36 -1.74
C ALA A 404 36.70 -4.43 -2.19
N LEU A 405 36.46 -3.34 -1.47
CA LEU A 405 35.45 -2.35 -1.87
C LEU A 405 35.90 -1.49 -3.06
N CYS A 406 37.20 -1.24 -3.20
CA CYS A 406 37.78 -0.53 -4.34
C CYS A 406 37.68 -1.34 -5.64
N GLU A 407 37.67 -2.68 -5.59
CA GLU A 407 37.54 -3.52 -6.75
C GLU A 407 36.17 -3.36 -7.43
N GLY A 408 36.14 -2.98 -8.73
CA GLY A 408 34.90 -2.79 -9.50
C GLY A 408 34.03 -1.64 -9.01
N ASN A 409 34.61 -0.65 -8.34
CA ASN A 409 33.92 0.53 -7.83
C ASN A 409 33.95 1.70 -8.85
N ASP A 410 33.45 1.48 -10.05
CA ASP A 410 33.39 2.48 -11.11
C ASP A 410 32.52 3.71 -10.75
N ALA A 411 31.62 3.55 -9.79
CA ALA A 411 30.75 4.61 -9.29
C ALA A 411 31.45 5.53 -8.26
N ASN A 412 32.69 5.26 -7.89
CA ASN A 412 33.46 5.96 -6.87
C ASN A 412 32.72 6.12 -5.53
N MET A 413 32.00 5.11 -5.13
CA MET A 413 31.30 5.10 -3.86
C MET A 413 32.25 4.78 -2.72
N PHE A 414 32.02 5.34 -1.56
CA PHE A 414 32.80 5.10 -0.37
C PHE A 414 31.89 4.90 0.85
N VAL A 415 32.44 4.35 1.92
CA VAL A 415 31.72 4.12 3.18
C VAL A 415 32.50 4.76 4.30
N THR A 416 31.88 5.67 5.03
CA THR A 416 32.41 6.07 6.33
C THR A 416 32.00 5.00 7.34
N ALA A 417 32.92 4.54 8.17
CA ALA A 417 32.63 3.48 9.13
C ALA A 417 33.39 3.68 10.45
N TRP A 418 32.70 3.47 11.55
CA TRP A 418 33.29 3.25 12.83
C TRP A 418 33.09 1.79 13.22
N ILE A 419 34.20 1.05 13.38
CA ILE A 419 34.20 -0.38 13.64
C ILE A 419 34.97 -0.65 14.94
N GLY A 420 34.32 -1.25 15.92
CA GLY A 420 34.90 -1.61 17.21
C GLY A 420 34.80 -3.10 17.51
N SER A 421 35.76 -3.57 18.32
CA SER A 421 35.78 -4.90 18.92
C SER A 421 35.88 -4.74 20.43
N LEU A 422 34.80 -5.05 21.15
CA LEU A 422 34.75 -5.04 22.61
C LEU A 422 35.20 -6.39 23.14
N ASP A 423 36.21 -6.38 24.02
CA ASP A 423 36.48 -7.50 24.89
C ASP A 423 35.56 -7.44 26.12
N VAL A 424 34.63 -8.40 26.19
CA VAL A 424 33.56 -8.40 27.21
C VAL A 424 34.06 -8.78 28.61
N GLU A 425 35.30 -9.26 28.74
CA GLU A 425 35.94 -9.59 30.04
C GLU A 425 36.66 -8.37 30.64
N THR A 426 37.25 -7.54 29.78
CA THR A 426 38.12 -6.43 30.21
C THR A 426 37.47 -5.04 30.00
N GLY A 427 36.47 -4.90 29.11
CA GLY A 427 35.91 -3.62 28.71
C GLY A 427 36.78 -2.86 27.70
N VAL A 428 37.87 -3.43 27.24
CA VAL A 428 38.73 -2.81 26.23
C VAL A 428 38.04 -2.87 24.87
N VAL A 429 37.93 -1.73 24.21
CA VAL A 429 37.42 -1.58 22.84
C VAL A 429 38.58 -1.23 21.94
N THR A 430 38.95 -2.16 21.06
CA THR A 430 39.84 -1.87 19.93
C THR A 430 39.02 -1.37 18.79
N PHE A 431 39.33 -0.21 18.18
CA PHE A 431 38.49 0.38 17.13
C PHE A 431 39.29 0.99 15.98
N VAL A 432 38.62 1.11 14.84
CA VAL A 432 39.06 1.87 13.66
C VAL A 432 37.95 2.84 13.26
N ASN A 433 38.30 4.13 13.21
CA ASN A 433 37.44 5.16 12.64
C ASN A 433 37.88 5.48 11.20
N ALA A 434 37.20 4.93 10.21
CA ALA A 434 37.44 5.14 8.80
C ALA A 434 36.58 6.34 8.26
N GLY A 435 36.89 7.54 8.79
CA GLY A 435 36.28 8.80 8.34
C GLY A 435 34.82 9.03 8.80
N HIS A 436 34.37 8.29 9.79
CA HIS A 436 33.01 8.38 10.33
C HIS A 436 32.87 9.42 11.43
N ASN A 437 31.64 9.77 11.81
CA ASN A 437 31.34 10.67 12.92
C ASN A 437 31.97 10.16 14.23
N PRO A 438 32.51 11.07 15.07
CA PRO A 438 33.10 10.68 16.35
C PRO A 438 31.98 10.18 17.28
N PRO A 439 32.12 9.00 17.91
CA PRO A 439 31.16 8.52 18.89
C PRO A 439 31.27 9.30 20.21
N LEU A 440 30.21 9.18 21.02
CA LEU A 440 30.18 9.71 22.39
C LEU A 440 30.50 8.60 23.40
N LEU A 441 31.52 8.78 24.20
CA LEU A 441 31.78 7.98 25.41
C LEU A 441 30.91 8.58 26.53
N ARG A 442 29.98 7.80 27.05
CA ARG A 442 29.08 8.16 28.13
C ARG A 442 29.50 7.50 29.42
N SER A 443 29.69 8.30 30.46
CA SER A 443 30.03 7.79 31.80
C SER A 443 29.60 8.78 32.89
N ALA A 444 28.96 8.29 33.94
CA ALA A 444 28.68 9.03 35.20
C ALA A 444 28.13 10.48 34.97
N GLY A 445 27.09 10.64 34.13
CA GLY A 445 26.47 11.93 33.86
C GLY A 445 27.24 12.83 32.90
N SER A 446 28.27 12.33 32.23
CA SER A 446 29.04 13.02 31.19
C SER A 446 28.96 12.26 29.84
N ALA A 447 29.13 13.01 28.75
CA ALA A 447 29.29 12.46 27.42
C ALA A 447 30.42 13.23 26.69
N GLU A 448 31.43 12.52 26.23
CA GLU A 448 32.59 13.11 25.59
C GLU A 448 32.82 12.51 24.22
N TYR A 449 33.16 13.34 23.21
CA TYR A 449 33.46 12.86 21.87
C TYR A 449 34.82 12.20 21.78
N VAL A 450 34.86 10.97 21.24
CA VAL A 450 36.07 10.26 20.86
C VAL A 450 36.46 10.68 19.45
N ARG A 451 37.35 11.68 19.32
CA ARG A 451 37.63 12.38 18.05
C ARG A 451 38.77 11.81 17.23
N GLU A 452 39.37 10.73 17.70
CA GLU A 452 40.48 10.04 17.03
C GLU A 452 40.01 9.44 15.71
N ARG A 453 40.78 9.68 14.66
CA ARG A 453 40.57 9.11 13.32
C ARG A 453 41.67 8.12 13.00
N SER A 454 41.34 7.03 12.34
CA SER A 454 42.29 5.94 12.04
C SER A 454 42.64 5.86 10.55
N GLY A 455 41.86 6.52 9.66
CA GLY A 455 42.09 6.45 8.23
C GLY A 455 41.00 7.13 7.42
N LEU A 456 41.06 6.95 6.10
CA LEU A 456 40.05 7.46 5.15
C LEU A 456 38.82 6.55 5.12
N ALA A 457 37.74 7.05 4.53
CA ALA A 457 36.56 6.24 4.26
C ALA A 457 36.89 5.03 3.39
N LEU A 458 36.21 3.91 3.65
CA LEU A 458 36.43 2.62 2.95
C LEU A 458 35.98 2.72 1.49
N GLY A 459 36.74 2.10 0.59
CA GLY A 459 36.45 2.11 -0.85
C GLY A 459 36.80 3.41 -1.57
N ALA A 460 37.31 4.43 -0.85
CA ALA A 460 37.73 5.71 -1.44
C ALA A 460 39.03 5.57 -2.25
N MET A 461 39.98 4.81 -1.76
CA MET A 461 41.28 4.60 -2.40
C MET A 461 41.88 3.24 -1.99
N PRO A 462 42.42 2.47 -2.92
CA PRO A 462 43.09 1.19 -2.57
C PRO A 462 44.41 1.40 -1.83
N GLY A 463 44.79 0.42 -1.03
CA GLY A 463 46.08 0.40 -0.30
C GLY A 463 46.15 1.36 0.90
N VAL A 464 45.03 1.93 1.35
CA VAL A 464 44.98 2.74 2.57
C VAL A 464 45.34 1.92 3.78
N LYS A 465 46.21 2.45 4.63
CA LYS A 465 46.54 1.86 5.91
C LYS A 465 45.70 2.45 7.03
N TYR A 466 45.23 1.59 7.92
CA TYR A 466 44.42 1.98 9.07
C TYR A 466 45.17 1.68 10.38
N GLN A 467 44.94 2.54 11.35
CA GLN A 467 45.50 2.33 12.70
C GLN A 467 44.35 1.87 13.62
N ALA A 468 44.54 0.73 14.26
CA ALA A 468 43.66 0.34 15.35
C ALA A 468 44.05 1.15 16.61
N LEU A 469 43.06 1.72 17.26
CA LEU A 469 43.18 2.47 18.50
C LEU A 469 42.41 1.75 19.59
N GLU A 470 42.71 2.07 20.85
CA GLU A 470 42.08 1.43 22.01
C GLU A 470 41.49 2.48 22.94
N LEU A 471 40.35 2.14 23.53
CA LEU A 471 39.74 2.84 24.65
C LEU A 471 39.21 1.78 25.65
N THR A 472 39.07 2.16 26.90
CA THR A 472 38.51 1.26 27.91
C THR A 472 37.17 1.79 28.37
N LEU A 473 36.14 0.94 28.33
CA LEU A 473 34.84 1.19 28.92
C LEU A 473 34.89 0.72 30.38
N GLU A 474 34.74 1.67 31.29
CA GLU A 474 34.51 1.34 32.68
C GLU A 474 33.12 0.68 32.86
N PRO A 475 32.95 -0.20 33.85
CA PRO A 475 31.66 -0.77 34.14
C PRO A 475 30.55 0.32 34.31
N GLY A 476 29.45 0.21 33.57
CA GLY A 476 28.37 1.20 33.52
C GLY A 476 28.50 2.22 32.40
N SER A 477 29.71 2.40 31.85
CA SER A 477 29.92 3.30 30.70
C SER A 477 29.41 2.72 29.40
N SER A 478 29.14 3.58 28.44
CA SER A 478 28.67 3.19 27.09
C SER A 478 29.30 4.03 26.01
N LEU A 479 29.35 3.45 24.83
CA LEU A 479 29.78 4.12 23.59
C LEU A 479 28.57 4.26 22.69
N TYR A 480 28.22 5.52 22.37
CA TYR A 480 27.10 5.87 21.51
C TYR A 480 27.64 6.29 20.13
N LEU A 481 27.27 5.53 19.10
CA LEU A 481 27.62 5.73 17.70
C LEU A 481 26.40 6.26 16.95
N TYR A 482 26.64 7.08 15.94
CA TYR A 482 25.58 7.68 15.13
C TYR A 482 26.10 8.09 13.76
N THR A 483 25.18 8.20 12.77
CA THR A 483 25.47 8.78 11.46
C THR A 483 25.12 10.26 11.42
N ASP A 484 25.61 10.97 10.40
CA ASP A 484 25.46 12.42 10.25
C ASP A 484 24.00 12.89 10.19
N GLY A 485 23.08 12.04 9.72
CA GLY A 485 21.62 12.33 9.73
C GLY A 485 21.07 12.66 11.12
N VAL A 486 21.77 12.30 12.22
CA VAL A 486 21.43 12.75 13.58
C VAL A 486 21.78 14.22 13.79
N THR A 487 22.99 14.63 13.40
CA THR A 487 23.53 15.96 13.69
C THR A 487 23.30 16.97 12.58
N GLU A 488 23.11 16.51 11.35
CA GLU A 488 22.96 17.36 10.16
C GLU A 488 21.51 17.62 9.73
N GLN A 489 20.52 17.12 10.48
CA GLN A 489 19.12 17.46 10.23
C GLN A 489 18.91 18.96 10.36
N PRO A 490 18.49 19.69 9.27
CA PRO A 490 18.24 21.11 9.33
C PRO A 490 16.87 21.44 9.93
N ASP A 491 16.75 22.64 10.50
CA ASP A 491 15.47 23.29 10.79
C ASP A 491 14.97 24.15 9.61
N ALA A 492 13.79 24.76 9.76
CA ALA A 492 13.21 25.64 8.73
C ALA A 492 14.08 26.84 8.35
N ASN A 493 15.06 27.22 9.16
CA ASN A 493 15.99 28.32 8.92
C ASN A 493 17.36 27.83 8.43
N GLY A 494 17.54 26.52 8.25
CA GLY A 494 18.81 25.91 7.85
C GLY A 494 19.79 25.67 8.99
N GLY A 495 19.38 25.86 10.25
CA GLY A 495 20.18 25.53 11.43
C GLY A 495 20.24 24.02 11.66
N LEU A 496 21.44 23.45 11.79
CA LEU A 496 21.61 22.01 12.02
C LEU A 496 21.27 21.65 13.47
N PHE A 497 20.87 20.38 13.69
CA PHE A 497 20.65 19.83 15.03
C PHE A 497 21.90 19.97 15.91
N GLY A 498 23.05 19.57 15.39
CA GLY A 498 24.38 19.81 15.89
C GLY A 498 24.87 18.88 17.00
N GLU A 499 26.20 18.78 17.09
CA GLU A 499 26.90 17.94 18.08
C GLU A 499 26.63 18.36 19.54
N ASP A 500 26.57 19.67 19.83
CA ASP A 500 26.35 20.16 21.20
C ASP A 500 24.99 19.75 21.80
N ARG A 501 23.95 19.67 20.93
CA ARG A 501 22.62 19.24 21.37
C ARG A 501 22.62 17.72 21.60
N LEU A 502 23.24 16.96 20.74
CA LEU A 502 23.38 15.52 20.89
C LEU A 502 24.16 15.19 22.17
N GLN A 503 25.29 15.85 22.42
CA GLN A 503 26.10 15.64 23.60
C GLN A 503 25.32 15.88 24.92
N ARG A 504 24.52 16.95 24.96
CA ARG A 504 23.66 17.25 26.13
C ARG A 504 22.58 16.18 26.38
N LEU A 505 22.00 15.62 25.31
CA LEU A 505 21.03 14.53 25.43
C LEU A 505 21.70 13.25 25.89
N ALA A 506 22.89 12.96 25.36
CA ALA A 506 23.66 11.77 25.71
C ALA A 506 24.21 11.80 27.15
N ALA A 507 24.39 12.98 27.73
CA ALA A 507 24.86 13.11 29.11
C ALA A 507 23.79 12.76 30.18
N ASP A 508 22.53 12.57 29.78
CA ASP A 508 21.46 12.18 30.73
C ASP A 508 21.61 10.68 31.09
N GLU A 509 22.13 10.40 32.26
CA GLU A 509 22.37 9.06 32.77
C GLU A 509 21.09 8.31 33.20
N THR A 510 19.98 9.04 33.37
CA THR A 510 18.70 8.43 33.75
C THR A 510 18.04 7.65 32.60
N LEU A 511 18.51 7.88 31.38
CA LEU A 511 17.98 7.25 30.18
C LEU A 511 18.61 5.86 29.98
N THR A 512 17.76 4.87 29.83
CA THR A 512 18.22 3.57 29.30
C THR A 512 18.71 3.74 27.85
N GLN A 513 19.45 2.77 27.33
CA GLN A 513 19.92 2.78 25.93
C GLN A 513 18.77 3.02 24.97
N LYS A 514 17.69 2.25 25.10
CA LYS A 514 16.49 2.36 24.28
C LYS A 514 15.84 3.75 24.37
N ASP A 515 15.74 4.28 25.59
CA ASP A 515 15.11 5.58 25.84
C ASP A 515 15.94 6.72 25.27
N LEU A 516 17.27 6.62 25.37
CA LEU A 516 18.19 7.59 24.76
C LEU A 516 18.01 7.65 23.23
N LEU A 517 18.11 6.49 22.54
CA LEU A 517 17.99 6.44 21.08
C LEU A 517 16.62 6.97 20.63
N SER A 518 15.56 6.56 21.33
CA SER A 518 14.20 7.02 21.06
C SER A 518 14.05 8.52 21.26
N ARG A 519 14.65 9.08 22.33
CA ARG A 519 14.59 10.51 22.65
C ARG A 519 15.38 11.34 21.66
N VAL A 520 16.58 10.91 21.29
CA VAL A 520 17.38 11.57 20.24
C VAL A 520 16.60 11.60 18.93
N GLN A 521 16.02 10.49 18.51
CA GLN A 521 15.21 10.42 17.30
C GLN A 521 13.99 11.39 17.35
N ALA A 522 13.30 11.43 18.48
CA ALA A 522 12.18 12.35 18.67
C ALA A 522 12.61 13.81 18.61
N GLU A 523 13.78 14.16 19.18
CA GLU A 523 14.34 15.51 19.18
C GLU A 523 14.81 15.92 17.78
N VAL A 524 15.45 15.01 17.03
CA VAL A 524 15.85 15.23 15.62
C VAL A 524 14.62 15.49 14.76
N ARG A 525 13.58 14.65 14.88
CA ARG A 525 12.31 14.85 14.17
C ARG A 525 11.63 16.17 14.55
N ARG A 526 11.64 16.54 15.84
CA ARG A 526 11.07 17.81 16.31
C ARG A 526 11.84 19.00 15.75
N HIS A 527 13.17 18.91 15.64
CA HIS A 527 14.01 19.96 15.06
C HIS A 527 13.71 20.16 13.58
N GLY A 528 13.53 19.08 12.82
CA GLY A 528 13.18 19.10 11.41
C GLY A 528 11.69 19.08 11.11
N ALA A 529 10.79 19.42 12.05
CA ALA A 529 9.34 19.18 11.95
C ALA A 529 8.67 19.75 10.69
N GLU A 530 9.25 20.78 10.08
CA GLU A 530 8.73 21.43 8.87
C GLU A 530 9.48 21.01 7.58
N ILE A 531 10.48 20.14 7.69
CA ILE A 531 11.36 19.73 6.59
C ILE A 531 11.41 18.21 6.54
N GLU A 532 11.43 17.66 5.33
CA GLU A 532 11.65 16.23 5.12
C GLU A 532 13.03 15.81 5.68
N GLN A 533 13.12 14.61 6.22
CA GLN A 533 14.38 14.08 6.77
C GLN A 533 15.49 14.15 5.72
N ALA A 534 16.60 14.82 6.07
CA ALA A 534 17.66 15.15 5.13
C ALA A 534 18.51 13.93 4.77
N ASP A 535 18.84 13.08 5.76
CA ASP A 535 19.63 11.86 5.59
C ASP A 535 19.14 10.70 6.46
N ASP A 536 19.65 9.51 6.19
CA ASP A 536 19.42 8.34 7.02
C ASP A 536 19.90 8.61 8.45
N CYS A 537 19.15 8.17 9.44
CA CYS A 537 19.43 8.42 10.84
C CYS A 537 19.64 7.09 11.56
N THR A 538 20.92 6.74 11.79
CA THR A 538 21.31 5.49 12.43
C THR A 538 22.00 5.75 13.74
N GLN A 539 21.63 4.99 14.76
CA GLN A 539 22.14 5.10 16.13
C GLN A 539 22.41 3.71 16.68
N LEU A 540 23.50 3.55 17.41
CA LEU A 540 23.86 2.33 18.13
C LEU A 540 24.52 2.71 19.45
N GLU A 541 24.13 2.06 20.54
CA GLU A 541 24.81 2.20 21.84
C GLU A 541 25.23 0.84 22.36
N VAL A 542 26.49 0.72 22.71
CA VAL A 542 27.11 -0.43 23.43
C VAL A 542 27.40 -0.01 24.83
N ARG A 543 26.84 -0.68 25.83
CA ARG A 543 27.11 -0.44 27.27
C ARG A 543 27.88 -1.63 27.84
N PHE A 544 28.99 -1.34 28.45
CA PHE A 544 29.74 -2.34 29.21
C PHE A 544 29.23 -2.37 30.65
N ARG A 545 28.80 -3.52 31.12
CA ARG A 545 28.28 -3.71 32.48
C ARG A 545 29.35 -4.22 33.46
N GLY A 546 30.50 -4.54 32.95
CA GLY A 546 31.55 -5.22 33.71
C GLY A 546 31.39 -6.75 33.70
N ARG A 547 32.46 -7.42 34.07
CA ARG A 547 32.42 -8.88 34.17
C ARG A 547 31.46 -9.30 35.27
N PRO A 548 30.47 -10.15 35.00
CA PRO A 548 29.58 -10.66 36.03
C PRO A 548 30.35 -11.48 37.04
N MET A 549 30.04 -11.34 38.32
CA MET A 549 30.48 -12.31 39.32
C MET A 549 29.72 -13.60 39.06
N VAL A 550 30.47 -14.69 38.98
CA VAL A 550 29.88 -16.02 38.71
C VAL A 550 30.32 -16.98 39.80
N GLU A 551 29.35 -17.52 40.51
CA GLU A 551 29.56 -18.59 41.46
C GLU A 551 28.83 -19.84 41.02
N SER A 552 29.43 -20.99 41.12
CA SER A 552 28.88 -22.26 40.68
C SER A 552 29.02 -23.32 41.77
N TYR A 553 27.93 -24.05 42.00
CA TYR A 553 27.84 -25.06 43.01
C TYR A 553 27.27 -26.34 42.44
N ASP A 554 27.87 -27.48 42.72
CA ASP A 554 27.39 -28.80 42.29
C ASP A 554 26.77 -29.56 43.46
N PHE A 555 25.66 -30.22 43.23
CA PHE A 555 24.86 -30.89 44.26
C PHE A 555 24.34 -32.25 43.81
N LYS A 556 24.02 -33.08 44.76
CA LYS A 556 23.20 -34.27 44.56
C LYS A 556 21.73 -33.95 44.90
N PRO A 557 20.75 -34.65 44.31
CA PRO A 557 19.35 -34.37 44.61
C PRO A 557 18.94 -34.97 45.95
N THR A 558 19.54 -34.53 47.03
CA THR A 558 19.26 -34.96 48.42
C THR A 558 18.76 -33.78 49.25
N MET A 559 18.02 -34.09 50.33
CA MET A 559 17.55 -33.04 51.24
C MET A 559 18.68 -32.32 51.99
N GLU A 560 19.81 -33.01 52.20
CA GLU A 560 20.99 -32.42 52.82
C GLU A 560 21.61 -31.35 51.86
N ASP A 561 21.83 -31.73 50.61
CA ASP A 561 22.40 -30.82 49.62
C ASP A 561 21.40 -29.66 49.29
N LEU A 562 20.10 -29.90 49.37
CA LEU A 562 19.08 -28.83 49.26
C LEU A 562 19.30 -27.73 50.33
N VAL A 563 19.54 -28.12 51.57
CA VAL A 563 19.82 -27.15 52.66
C VAL A 563 21.11 -26.38 52.38
N VAL A 564 22.15 -27.05 51.93
CA VAL A 564 23.43 -26.43 51.56
C VAL A 564 23.22 -25.45 50.37
N ALA A 565 22.46 -25.84 49.35
CA ALA A 565 22.15 -24.99 48.23
C ALA A 565 21.44 -23.69 48.64
N LYS A 566 20.45 -23.79 49.56
CA LYS A 566 19.78 -22.62 50.12
C LYS A 566 20.74 -21.73 50.91
N GLN A 567 21.62 -22.28 51.72
CA GLN A 567 22.61 -21.51 52.48
C GLN A 567 23.60 -20.80 51.56
N ASN A 568 24.16 -21.50 50.58
CA ASN A 568 25.06 -20.90 49.58
C ASN A 568 24.39 -19.77 48.82
N LEU A 569 23.14 -19.99 48.39
CA LEU A 569 22.38 -18.93 47.69
C LEU A 569 22.14 -17.73 48.59
N ASP A 570 21.75 -17.94 49.85
CA ASP A 570 21.48 -16.87 50.78
C ASP A 570 22.75 -16.01 51.09
N GLU A 571 23.92 -16.70 51.24
CA GLU A 571 25.20 -16.00 51.38
C GLU A 571 25.58 -15.18 50.15
N VAL A 572 25.41 -15.76 48.96
CA VAL A 572 25.68 -15.03 47.72
C VAL A 572 24.73 -13.84 47.53
N LEU A 573 23.48 -13.94 47.92
CA LEU A 573 22.47 -12.87 47.79
C LEU A 573 22.46 -11.88 48.96
N ALA A 574 23.30 -12.01 49.98
CA ALA A 574 23.26 -11.22 51.21
C ALA A 574 23.48 -9.70 50.99
N ASP A 575 24.13 -9.30 49.92
CA ASP A 575 24.39 -7.91 49.54
C ASP A 575 23.18 -7.26 48.80
N LEU A 576 22.15 -8.04 48.42
CA LEU A 576 21.00 -7.52 47.72
C LEU A 576 20.01 -6.83 48.67
N PRO A 577 19.20 -5.89 48.17
CA PRO A 577 18.07 -5.38 48.91
C PRO A 577 17.13 -6.51 49.35
N MET A 578 16.67 -6.44 50.59
CA MET A 578 15.93 -7.52 51.26
C MET A 578 14.73 -8.07 50.46
N ARG A 579 14.05 -7.21 49.75
CA ARG A 579 12.87 -7.57 48.91
C ARG A 579 13.29 -8.48 47.76
N GLU A 580 14.34 -8.12 47.05
CA GLU A 580 14.91 -8.82 45.90
C GLU A 580 15.53 -10.17 46.31
N GLN A 581 16.28 -10.17 47.42
CA GLN A 581 16.78 -11.37 48.01
C GLN A 581 15.69 -12.37 48.34
N MET A 582 14.62 -11.91 49.07
CA MET A 582 13.47 -12.77 49.37
C MET A 582 12.75 -13.32 48.16
N GLN A 583 12.56 -12.52 47.11
CA GLN A 583 11.93 -12.96 45.88
C GLN A 583 12.73 -14.01 45.12
N LEU A 584 14.07 -13.82 45.02
CA LEU A 584 14.98 -14.77 44.41
C LEU A 584 15.03 -16.07 45.23
N MET A 585 15.10 -15.98 46.57
CA MET A 585 15.10 -17.13 47.45
C MET A 585 13.81 -17.98 47.31
N VAL A 586 12.63 -17.31 47.31
CA VAL A 586 11.35 -18.02 47.14
C VAL A 586 11.24 -18.68 45.76
N ALA A 587 11.67 -17.99 44.69
CA ALA A 587 11.68 -18.56 43.37
C ALA A 587 12.67 -19.72 43.23
N ALA A 588 13.84 -19.60 43.82
CA ALA A 588 14.85 -20.67 43.81
C ALA A 588 14.40 -21.89 44.60
N ASP A 589 13.76 -21.69 45.76
CA ASP A 589 13.23 -22.77 46.60
C ASP A 589 12.25 -23.68 45.87
N GLU A 590 11.40 -23.12 45.07
CA GLU A 590 10.49 -23.86 44.21
C GLU A 590 11.25 -24.74 43.19
N ILE A 591 12.25 -24.16 42.53
CA ILE A 591 13.05 -24.91 41.54
C ILE A 591 13.92 -26.00 42.23
N PHE A 592 14.56 -25.68 43.35
CA PHE A 592 15.28 -26.64 44.13
C PHE A 592 14.40 -27.85 44.54
N SER A 593 13.21 -27.57 45.06
CA SER A 593 12.25 -28.58 45.49
C SER A 593 11.80 -29.46 44.31
N ASN A 594 11.56 -28.83 43.15
CA ASN A 594 11.18 -29.55 41.94
C ASN A 594 12.31 -30.47 41.44
N ILE A 595 13.57 -30.01 41.47
CA ILE A 595 14.72 -30.82 41.07
C ILE A 595 14.87 -32.01 42.01
N VAL A 596 14.90 -31.77 43.31
CA VAL A 596 15.13 -32.84 44.29
C VAL A 596 13.97 -33.85 44.35
N SER A 597 12.70 -33.39 44.25
CA SER A 597 11.56 -34.25 44.46
C SER A 597 11.05 -34.90 43.20
N TYR A 598 11.17 -34.30 42.02
CA TYR A 598 10.42 -34.71 40.83
C TYR A 598 11.29 -34.94 39.58
N SER A 599 12.51 -34.37 39.46
CA SER A 599 13.30 -34.48 38.25
C SER A 599 13.84 -35.88 37.98
N GLY A 600 14.10 -36.66 39.05
CA GLY A 600 14.83 -37.91 38.96
C GLY A 600 16.27 -37.73 38.50
N ALA A 601 16.83 -36.57 38.71
CA ALA A 601 18.24 -36.28 38.43
C ALA A 601 19.17 -37.12 39.30
N THR A 602 20.39 -37.33 38.81
CA THR A 602 21.50 -37.91 39.59
C THR A 602 22.47 -36.83 40.11
N ALA A 603 22.52 -35.69 39.43
CA ALA A 603 23.28 -34.52 39.79
C ALA A 603 22.59 -33.26 39.27
N TRP A 604 22.78 -32.16 39.98
CA TRP A 604 22.36 -30.85 39.52
C TRP A 604 23.35 -29.77 39.98
N SER A 605 23.33 -28.62 39.30
CA SER A 605 24.16 -27.48 39.69
C SER A 605 23.36 -26.18 39.68
N LEU A 606 23.77 -25.27 40.55
CA LEU A 606 23.33 -23.88 40.60
C LEU A 606 24.50 -22.99 40.20
N ARG A 607 24.27 -22.12 39.20
CA ARG A 607 25.16 -21.03 38.87
C ARG A 607 24.47 -19.72 39.15
N VAL A 608 25.11 -18.88 39.96
CA VAL A 608 24.64 -17.53 40.28
C VAL A 608 25.52 -16.53 39.55
N GLU A 609 24.91 -15.70 38.76
CA GLU A 609 25.59 -14.64 37.98
C GLU A 609 25.05 -13.28 38.44
N LYS A 610 25.97 -12.37 38.85
CA LYS A 610 25.65 -11.01 39.26
C LYS A 610 26.31 -10.00 38.32
N ALA A 611 25.51 -9.11 37.74
CA ALA A 611 25.95 -7.94 37.00
C ALA A 611 25.52 -6.66 37.72
N PHE A 612 26.27 -5.56 37.55
CA PHE A 612 26.12 -4.36 38.39
C PHE A 612 25.54 -3.12 37.66
N HIS A 613 25.46 -3.12 36.33
CA HIS A 613 25.01 -1.95 35.57
C HIS A 613 24.05 -2.32 34.40
N PRO A 614 22.72 -2.43 34.63
CA PRO A 614 21.98 -2.34 35.88
C PRO A 614 22.20 -3.58 36.76
N SER A 615 21.99 -3.43 38.06
CA SER A 615 22.09 -4.54 38.98
C SER A 615 21.15 -5.67 38.62
N THR A 616 21.73 -6.79 38.25
CA THR A 616 20.98 -7.96 37.76
C THR A 616 21.55 -9.24 38.37
N VAL A 617 20.67 -10.08 38.89
CA VAL A 617 21.02 -11.43 39.32
C VAL A 617 20.37 -12.43 38.41
N ARG A 618 21.12 -13.43 37.98
CA ARG A 618 20.66 -14.56 37.20
C ARG A 618 21.00 -15.85 37.92
N LEU A 619 19.99 -16.70 38.08
CA LEU A 619 20.14 -18.06 38.63
C LEU A 619 19.96 -19.04 37.48
N VAL A 620 20.97 -19.92 37.29
CA VAL A 620 20.93 -20.96 36.27
C VAL A 620 20.98 -22.32 36.97
N PHE A 621 19.88 -23.08 36.81
CA PHE A 621 19.73 -24.42 37.34
C PHE A 621 19.99 -25.43 36.23
N ILE A 622 20.87 -26.35 36.45
CA ILE A 622 21.23 -27.40 35.47
C ILE A 622 21.05 -28.76 36.13
N ASP A 623 20.21 -29.61 35.59
CA ASP A 623 20.02 -30.97 36.10
C ASP A 623 20.04 -32.02 34.96
N ASP A 624 20.41 -33.24 35.27
CA ASP A 624 20.43 -34.39 34.35
C ASP A 624 19.16 -35.22 34.37
N GLY A 625 18.10 -34.71 34.97
CA GLY A 625 16.83 -35.37 35.14
C GLY A 625 15.98 -35.52 33.88
N LYS A 626 14.73 -35.91 34.05
CA LYS A 626 13.76 -36.05 32.99
C LYS A 626 13.53 -34.70 32.31
N PRO A 627 13.26 -34.67 30.99
CA PRO A 627 12.85 -33.42 30.30
C PRO A 627 11.58 -32.86 30.93
N PHE A 628 11.69 -31.62 31.41
CA PHE A 628 10.56 -30.91 31.98
C PHE A 628 10.71 -29.40 31.75
N ASP A 629 9.83 -28.85 30.92
CA ASP A 629 9.76 -27.42 30.68
C ASP A 629 8.71 -26.77 31.60
N PRO A 630 9.13 -26.09 32.67
CA PRO A 630 8.19 -25.47 33.60
C PRO A 630 7.40 -24.31 32.98
N LEU A 631 7.86 -23.76 31.85
CA LEU A 631 7.17 -22.64 31.19
C LEU A 631 5.94 -23.07 30.42
N GLN A 632 5.88 -24.35 30.00
CA GLN A 632 4.71 -24.96 29.35
C GLN A 632 3.62 -25.43 30.33
N VAL A 633 3.90 -25.41 31.63
CA VAL A 633 2.91 -25.76 32.64
C VAL A 633 1.82 -24.69 32.67
N ARG A 634 0.55 -25.14 32.56
CA ARG A 634 -0.62 -24.27 32.63
C ARG A 634 -0.69 -23.61 34.01
N ASP A 635 -0.89 -22.31 34.01
CA ASP A 635 -1.01 -21.55 35.27
C ASP A 635 -2.25 -22.04 36.05
N PRO A 636 -2.14 -22.25 37.37
CA PRO A 636 -3.25 -22.67 38.20
C PRO A 636 -4.32 -21.56 38.26
N ASP A 637 -5.58 -21.95 38.37
CA ASP A 637 -6.68 -21.00 38.56
C ASP A 637 -6.63 -20.43 39.98
N THR A 638 -6.19 -19.18 40.09
CA THR A 638 -6.04 -18.48 41.34
C THR A 638 -7.36 -17.92 41.90
N THR A 639 -8.49 -18.08 41.16
CA THR A 639 -9.82 -17.64 41.60
C THR A 639 -10.55 -18.67 42.48
N LEU A 640 -10.10 -19.93 42.42
CA LEU A 640 -10.67 -21.03 43.24
C LEU A 640 -10.19 -20.96 44.69
N SER A 641 -11.04 -21.43 45.63
CA SER A 641 -10.68 -21.55 47.05
C SER A 641 -9.54 -22.56 47.26
N VAL A 642 -8.85 -22.48 48.43
CA VAL A 642 -7.70 -23.35 48.75
C VAL A 642 -8.07 -24.85 48.68
N ASP A 643 -9.29 -25.18 49.10
CA ASP A 643 -9.79 -26.58 49.15
C ASP A 643 -10.18 -27.14 47.75
N GLU A 644 -10.43 -26.27 46.78
CA GLU A 644 -10.84 -26.64 45.40
C GLU A 644 -9.66 -26.66 44.39
N ARG A 645 -8.49 -26.20 44.83
CA ARG A 645 -7.31 -26.18 43.95
C ARG A 645 -6.63 -27.54 43.96
N GLN A 646 -6.24 -27.95 42.77
CA GLN A 646 -5.32 -29.12 42.68
C GLN A 646 -3.94 -28.74 43.28
N PRO A 647 -3.35 -29.60 44.10
CA PRO A 647 -2.01 -29.37 44.64
C PRO A 647 -0.98 -29.27 43.52
N GLY A 648 -0.18 -28.23 43.52
CA GLY A 648 0.94 -27.99 42.56
C GLY A 648 0.71 -26.84 41.59
N GLY A 649 1.77 -26.33 41.00
CA GLY A 649 1.79 -25.27 39.97
C GLY A 649 1.83 -23.83 40.50
N LEU A 650 1.61 -23.59 41.79
CA LEU A 650 1.62 -22.23 42.34
C LEU A 650 3.03 -21.65 42.38
N GLY A 651 4.03 -22.48 42.65
CA GLY A 651 5.41 -22.04 42.72
C GLY A 651 5.98 -21.64 41.37
N ILE A 652 5.70 -22.40 40.33
CA ILE A 652 6.09 -22.00 38.94
C ILE A 652 5.38 -20.71 38.52
N LEU A 653 4.15 -20.49 38.93
CA LEU A 653 3.45 -19.22 38.69
C LEU A 653 4.16 -18.04 39.41
N ILE A 654 4.65 -18.27 40.64
CA ILE A 654 5.42 -17.25 41.35
C ILE A 654 6.72 -16.94 40.60
N VAL A 655 7.44 -17.94 40.15
CA VAL A 655 8.65 -17.76 39.32
C VAL A 655 8.34 -16.93 38.08
N LYS A 656 7.31 -17.30 37.30
CA LYS A 656 6.91 -16.56 36.08
C LYS A 656 6.49 -15.10 36.37
N LYS A 657 5.90 -14.81 37.54
CA LYS A 657 5.43 -13.46 37.89
C LYS A 657 6.50 -12.58 38.53
N THR A 658 7.49 -13.15 39.19
CA THR A 658 8.50 -12.39 39.96
C THR A 658 9.85 -12.30 39.29
N MET A 659 10.14 -13.23 38.36
CA MET A 659 11.41 -13.29 37.65
C MET A 659 11.24 -12.90 36.17
N SER A 660 12.23 -12.23 35.60
CA SER A 660 12.29 -11.86 34.18
C SER A 660 13.74 -11.57 33.77
N PRO A 661 14.26 -12.21 32.72
CA PRO A 661 13.64 -13.28 31.93
C PRO A 661 13.58 -14.63 32.68
N VAL A 662 12.67 -15.52 32.24
CA VAL A 662 12.70 -16.93 32.60
C VAL A 662 12.78 -17.74 31.31
N THR A 663 13.79 -18.57 31.16
CA THR A 663 14.01 -19.39 29.95
C THR A 663 14.32 -20.83 30.31
N TYR A 664 13.90 -21.74 29.43
CA TYR A 664 14.22 -23.16 29.55
C TYR A 664 14.85 -23.66 28.25
N ALA A 665 15.88 -24.46 28.40
CA ALA A 665 16.51 -25.18 27.30
C ALA A 665 16.89 -26.58 27.71
N ARG A 666 16.92 -27.53 26.77
CA ARG A 666 17.53 -28.85 26.98
C ARG A 666 18.68 -29.00 26.02
N LYS A 667 19.90 -29.10 26.60
CA LYS A 667 21.16 -29.27 25.83
C LYS A 667 21.94 -30.44 26.39
N ASN A 668 22.47 -31.29 25.53
CA ASN A 668 23.33 -32.44 25.91
C ASN A 668 22.72 -33.35 26.99
N GLY A 669 21.38 -33.57 26.94
CA GLY A 669 20.69 -34.41 27.91
C GLY A 669 20.36 -33.73 29.25
N ARG A 670 20.75 -32.48 29.48
CA ARG A 670 20.51 -31.71 30.69
C ARG A 670 19.43 -30.68 30.52
N ASN A 671 18.58 -30.49 31.52
CA ASN A 671 17.68 -29.37 31.66
C ASN A 671 18.48 -28.14 32.10
N ILE A 672 18.21 -26.98 31.50
CA ILE A 672 18.81 -25.70 31.86
C ILE A 672 17.66 -24.73 32.03
N LEU A 673 17.37 -24.38 33.28
CA LEU A 673 16.40 -23.34 33.60
C LEU A 673 17.14 -22.10 34.07
N THR A 674 16.90 -20.98 33.40
CA THR A 674 17.49 -19.70 33.76
C THR A 674 16.40 -18.77 34.20
N MET A 675 16.55 -18.09 35.32
CA MET A 675 15.68 -17.04 35.77
C MET A 675 16.49 -15.82 36.25
N GLY A 676 16.06 -14.64 35.87
CA GLY A 676 16.75 -13.39 36.17
C GLY A 676 15.89 -12.38 36.92
N LYS A 677 16.56 -11.45 37.58
CA LYS A 677 15.92 -10.30 38.21
C LYS A 677 16.84 -9.09 38.11
N THR A 678 16.31 -8.01 37.55
CA THR A 678 16.95 -6.69 37.55
C THR A 678 16.32 -5.83 38.63
N TYR A 679 17.13 -5.05 39.34
CA TYR A 679 16.68 -4.17 40.44
C TYR A 679 17.53 -2.91 40.48
N ASP A 680 16.99 -1.88 41.10
CA ASP A 680 17.73 -0.64 41.44
C ASP A 680 18.56 -0.88 42.68
N ALA A 681 19.90 -0.69 42.57
CA ALA A 681 20.88 -0.92 43.64
C ALA A 681 20.92 0.25 44.60
#